data_981fa1bc46fba3b10f7925ebb44650fa
#
_entry.id   981fa1bc46fba3b10f7925ebb44650fa
#
_cell.length_a   1.000
_cell.length_b   1.000
_cell.length_c   1.000
_cell.angle_alpha   90.00
_cell.angle_beta   90.00
_cell.angle_gamma   90.00
#
_symmetry.space_group_name_H-M   'P 1'
#
loop_
_entity.id
_entity.type
_entity.pdbx_description
1 polymer ?
#
loop_
_entity_poly.entity_id
_entity_poly.type
_entity_poly.pdbx_seq_one_letter_code
_entity_poly.pdbx_strand_id
1 'polypeptide(L)'
;MRSSKLRSLFVFVLFAALAGCLSDRDPDPSQSLSVETAEGQLTVRVLKDDIIRVSFQPTGFTSAAESFVVNRDWEPVDYAVAETDGAIEVTTQSLKLTVDRDTAAVRFATRDGQLLLQEAVRALTPTVVAEESVYHAQQQWHLSTESGIYGLGQHQDGVMNFRNEEVTLVQTNTVAVNPFLVSTDGFGLLWDNPSKTVFRDTDEGASFWSEVADHIDYYFFFGDDIDAVISGYREATGAAPMLGKWAYGYWQSKERYRTADELLSVAREYRERRIPIDNIVQDWAYWADYREGDEIGTWESAGANWSSLTFHPSTYPDPSSVIKELHDDLNMHFMVSIWPAVGPDTAVFKALEERGHLYPPVHWSSGRIYDAFSAEARNIYWQHLKAGLLSHGVDALWMDGTEPELGDQHLVAVSEANIKSFGATAKGSMARNLNAYSLMTTTGAYQRFREEVPGKRFFTLTRSAFAGQQRNAAATWSGDINARFDVMRDQISSGINFSMAGIPYWTADIGAFFIEGNDKGKGPGLFPKGHSDPSYRELYVRWFQFGAFLPIFRAHGTATPREVWRFGEVGDWGYETLVKFIELRYRLLPYIYSSAWRVTSDGYTMMRGLPMDFSNDPTTFSIDNQYLFGPSIMVTPVTEHQYYPLEADADMGEPEVSVYLPSGKTWFDFWTGQQHDGGQYIVKKTPIDILPLYVPAGSIIPLGPLKQWATEKQEDPIELRIYPGADADFVLYEDDGETYDYETGAFATIPIHWDDRRQHLSLGSRSGSFPGMLQSREFQIVLVGTDELESEPTQRRSIVYSGTAQTVSLSER
;
A
#
# COMPACT_ATOMS: atom_id res chain seq x y z
N MET A 1 -54.66 54.80 -5.46
CA MET A 1 -54.18 54.89 -4.05
C MET A 1 -53.33 53.76 -3.66
N ARG A 2 -52.09 54.10 -3.27
CA ARG A 2 -51.03 53.35 -2.58
C ARG A 2 -50.72 51.95 -3.03
N SER A 3 -49.62 51.89 -3.78
CA SER A 3 -48.60 50.95 -4.00
C SER A 3 -47.92 50.36 -2.73
N SER A 4 -47.63 49.09 -2.68
CA SER A 4 -46.56 48.58 -1.88
C SER A 4 -45.73 47.66 -2.74
N LYS A 5 -44.48 48.10 -3.00
CA LYS A 5 -43.42 47.34 -3.71
C LYS A 5 -42.83 46.32 -2.76
N LEU A 6 -42.91 45.05 -3.11
CA LEU A 6 -42.05 44.01 -2.53
C LEU A 6 -40.75 43.97 -3.34
N ARG A 7 -39.62 44.30 -2.70
CA ARG A 7 -38.26 44.13 -3.23
C ARG A 7 -37.81 42.69 -2.98
N SER A 8 -37.67 41.95 -4.06
CA SER A 8 -36.93 40.69 -4.02
C SER A 8 -35.45 40.99 -3.94
N LEU A 9 -34.83 40.55 -2.87
CA LEU A 9 -33.37 40.61 -2.66
C LEU A 9 -32.76 39.36 -3.34
N PHE A 10 -32.16 39.54 -4.51
CA PHE A 10 -31.29 38.54 -5.11
C PHE A 10 -29.92 38.60 -4.38
N VAL A 11 -29.65 37.56 -3.60
CA VAL A 11 -28.30 37.33 -3.08
C VAL A 11 -27.51 36.66 -4.18
N PHE A 12 -26.64 37.42 -4.85
CA PHE A 12 -25.56 36.87 -5.68
C PHE A 12 -24.51 36.32 -4.74
N VAL A 13 -24.41 34.98 -4.65
CA VAL A 13 -23.23 34.32 -4.09
C VAL A 13 -22.18 34.32 -5.19
N LEU A 14 -21.18 35.18 -5.04
CA LEU A 14 -19.99 35.21 -5.86
C LEU A 14 -19.15 34.00 -5.42
N PHE A 15 -19.11 32.95 -6.23
CA PHE A 15 -18.04 31.95 -6.16
C PHE A 15 -16.77 32.61 -6.63
N ALA A 16 -15.95 33.08 -5.70
CA ALA A 16 -14.56 33.38 -5.96
C ALA A 16 -13.84 32.03 -6.12
N ALA A 17 -13.50 31.71 -7.37
CA ALA A 17 -12.49 30.69 -7.64
C ALA A 17 -11.18 31.16 -7.01
N LEU A 18 -10.84 30.62 -5.85
CA LEU A 18 -9.49 30.71 -5.30
C LEU A 18 -8.61 29.77 -6.14
N ALA A 19 -8.06 30.33 -7.24
CA ALA A 19 -6.80 29.87 -7.75
C ALA A 19 -5.78 30.18 -6.65
N GLY A 20 -5.49 29.20 -5.82
CA GLY A 20 -4.42 29.28 -4.83
C GLY A 20 -3.09 29.41 -5.58
N CYS A 21 -2.63 30.64 -5.82
CA CYS A 21 -1.21 30.88 -5.89
C CYS A 21 -0.64 30.42 -4.56
N LEU A 22 0.17 29.35 -4.57
CA LEU A 22 1.07 29.03 -3.47
C LEU A 22 1.93 30.27 -3.26
N SER A 23 1.60 31.06 -2.26
CA SER A 23 2.45 32.17 -1.85
C SER A 23 3.59 31.54 -1.05
N ASP A 24 4.83 31.79 -1.49
CA ASP A 24 6.03 31.72 -0.65
C ASP A 24 5.77 32.53 0.63
N ARG A 25 5.22 31.86 1.65
CA ARG A 25 5.26 32.37 3.01
C ARG A 25 6.45 31.68 3.66
N ASP A 26 7.51 32.45 3.88
CA ASP A 26 8.52 32.06 4.85
C ASP A 26 7.81 31.67 6.15
N PRO A 27 8.11 30.49 6.72
CA PRO A 27 7.50 30.04 7.97
C PRO A 27 7.77 31.10 9.05
N ASP A 28 6.76 31.36 9.87
CA ASP A 28 6.86 32.32 10.97
C ASP A 28 8.10 31.97 11.85
N PRO A 29 9.11 32.83 11.92
CA PRO A 29 10.34 32.57 12.66
C PRO A 29 10.11 32.34 14.17
N SER A 30 8.95 32.73 14.70
CA SER A 30 8.60 32.56 16.12
C SER A 30 8.37 31.09 16.54
N GLN A 31 8.30 30.14 15.57
CA GLN A 31 8.02 28.72 15.82
C GLN A 31 9.22 27.79 15.55
N SER A 32 10.40 28.32 15.35
CA SER A 32 11.63 27.55 15.13
C SER A 32 12.72 27.95 16.12
N LEU A 33 13.42 26.94 16.64
CA LEU A 33 14.66 27.10 17.37
C LEU A 33 15.83 26.96 16.42
N SER A 34 16.77 27.90 16.39
CA SER A 34 17.98 27.82 15.58
C SER A 34 19.25 27.88 16.44
N VAL A 35 20.21 27.02 16.11
CA VAL A 35 21.54 26.97 16.73
C VAL A 35 22.61 27.07 15.64
N GLU A 36 23.46 28.13 15.76
CA GLU A 36 24.57 28.33 14.83
C GLU A 36 25.80 27.54 15.31
N THR A 37 26.46 26.87 14.38
CA THR A 37 27.75 26.20 14.59
C THR A 37 28.79 26.71 13.55
N ALA A 38 30.05 26.31 13.71
CA ALA A 38 31.08 26.61 12.72
C ALA A 38 30.80 26.00 11.33
N GLU A 39 30.05 24.94 11.27
CA GLU A 39 29.77 24.16 10.03
C GLU A 39 28.45 24.57 9.37
N GLY A 40 27.53 25.18 10.11
CA GLY A 40 26.23 25.58 9.60
C GLY A 40 25.22 25.87 10.70
N GLN A 41 23.94 25.90 10.33
CA GLN A 41 22.82 26.20 11.20
C GLN A 41 21.90 24.98 11.35
N LEU A 42 21.70 24.56 12.59
CA LEU A 42 20.60 23.66 12.94
C LEU A 42 19.31 24.46 13.11
N THR A 43 18.21 23.94 12.59
CA THR A 43 16.86 24.44 12.86
C THR A 43 15.99 23.29 13.35
N VAL A 44 15.38 23.46 14.52
CA VAL A 44 14.36 22.54 15.06
C VAL A 44 13.01 23.23 14.99
N ARG A 45 12.06 22.61 14.37
CA ARG A 45 10.69 23.13 14.23
C ARG A 45 9.70 22.14 14.84
N VAL A 46 8.92 22.62 15.82
CA VAL A 46 7.80 21.88 16.39
C VAL A 46 6.60 22.05 15.46
N LEU A 47 6.22 20.97 14.78
CA LEU A 47 5.09 20.97 13.85
C LEU A 47 3.81 20.59 14.56
N LYS A 48 3.91 19.68 15.53
CA LYS A 48 2.85 19.22 16.42
C LYS A 48 3.48 18.74 17.72
N ASP A 49 2.71 18.48 18.76
CA ASP A 49 3.24 18.00 20.05
C ASP A 49 4.11 16.75 19.94
N ASP A 50 3.87 15.94 18.90
CA ASP A 50 4.47 14.64 18.61
C ASP A 50 5.20 14.57 17.26
N ILE A 51 5.29 15.71 16.50
CA ILE A 51 5.95 15.77 15.18
C ILE A 51 6.96 16.90 15.17
N ILE A 52 8.24 16.56 14.99
CA ILE A 52 9.35 17.51 15.00
C ILE A 52 10.13 17.43 13.70
N ARG A 53 10.35 18.54 13.03
CA ARG A 53 11.30 18.64 11.91
C ARG A 53 12.64 19.14 12.40
N VAL A 54 13.71 18.50 11.95
CA VAL A 54 15.09 18.92 12.18
C VAL A 54 15.78 19.09 10.85
N SER A 55 16.36 20.25 10.63
CA SER A 55 17.17 20.52 9.45
C SER A 55 18.52 21.12 9.82
N PHE A 56 19.58 20.72 9.09
CA PHE A 56 20.91 21.30 9.23
C PHE A 56 21.40 21.82 7.89
N GLN A 57 21.65 23.10 7.82
CA GLN A 57 22.02 23.85 6.62
C GLN A 57 23.49 24.26 6.70
N PRO A 58 24.33 24.00 5.68
CA PRO A 58 25.73 24.41 5.68
C PRO A 58 25.86 25.93 5.64
N THR A 59 27.01 26.45 6.10
CA THR A 59 27.30 27.88 6.03
C THR A 59 27.24 28.40 4.60
N GLY A 60 26.48 29.48 4.39
CA GLY A 60 26.29 30.08 3.04
C GLY A 60 25.12 29.47 2.25
N PHE A 61 24.33 28.60 2.85
CA PHE A 61 23.13 28.07 2.26
C PHE A 61 22.10 29.17 1.98
N THR A 62 21.46 29.14 0.80
CA THR A 62 20.58 30.23 0.35
C THR A 62 19.10 29.87 0.35
N SER A 63 18.73 28.63 0.03
CA SER A 63 17.35 28.14 0.16
C SER A 63 17.30 26.62 -0.02
N ALA A 64 16.37 25.95 0.69
CA ALA A 64 16.04 24.55 0.46
C ALA A 64 15.09 24.41 -0.73
N ALA A 65 15.20 23.29 -1.46
CA ALA A 65 14.12 22.87 -2.36
C ALA A 65 12.88 22.51 -1.52
N GLU A 66 11.70 22.71 -2.10
CA GLU A 66 10.45 22.23 -1.49
C GLU A 66 10.46 20.71 -1.38
N SER A 67 9.94 20.18 -0.26
CA SER A 67 9.73 18.75 -0.10
C SER A 67 8.69 18.22 -1.08
N PHE A 68 8.99 17.09 -1.75
CA PHE A 68 7.99 16.36 -2.53
C PHE A 68 7.03 15.57 -1.63
N VAL A 69 7.44 15.32 -0.41
CA VAL A 69 6.84 14.35 0.51
C VAL A 69 5.88 15.03 1.47
N VAL A 70 6.37 16.00 2.24
CA VAL A 70 5.57 16.73 3.22
C VAL A 70 4.88 17.90 2.54
N ASN A 71 3.55 17.87 2.50
CA ASN A 71 2.71 18.79 1.73
C ASN A 71 1.63 19.50 2.57
N ARG A 72 1.85 19.56 3.88
CA ARG A 72 0.88 20.12 4.84
C ARG A 72 1.35 21.45 5.41
N ASP A 73 0.43 22.42 5.49
CA ASP A 73 0.58 23.59 6.32
C ASP A 73 0.25 23.23 7.77
N TRP A 74 1.07 23.72 8.70
CA TRP A 74 0.96 23.38 10.11
C TRP A 74 0.43 24.57 10.91
N GLU A 75 -0.55 24.31 11.76
CA GLU A 75 -1.02 25.30 12.73
C GLU A 75 0.01 25.48 13.85
N PRO A 76 0.11 26.69 14.43
CA PRO A 76 0.98 26.96 15.57
C PRO A 76 0.72 26.05 16.76
N VAL A 77 1.77 25.54 17.38
CA VAL A 77 1.72 24.67 18.58
C VAL A 77 2.37 25.37 19.77
N ASP A 78 1.75 25.29 20.93
CA ASP A 78 2.31 25.81 22.17
C ASP A 78 3.37 24.84 22.72
N TYR A 79 4.58 25.35 22.97
CA TYR A 79 5.63 24.59 23.62
C TYR A 79 6.47 25.52 24.56
N ALA A 80 7.13 24.93 25.54
CA ALA A 80 8.00 25.65 26.43
C ALA A 80 9.46 25.54 25.99
N VAL A 81 10.21 26.63 26.13
CA VAL A 81 11.67 26.68 25.89
C VAL A 81 12.36 27.06 27.17
N ALA A 82 13.36 26.30 27.59
CA ALA A 82 14.26 26.61 28.70
C ALA A 82 15.71 26.60 28.22
N GLU A 83 16.48 27.64 28.56
CA GLU A 83 17.86 27.79 28.13
C GLU A 83 18.80 27.69 29.28
N THR A 84 19.90 26.97 29.07
CA THR A 84 21.05 26.87 29.96
C THR A 84 22.31 27.25 29.20
N ASP A 85 23.45 27.36 29.89
CA ASP A 85 24.73 27.69 29.25
C ASP A 85 25.15 26.62 28.23
N GLY A 86 24.78 25.35 28.42
CA GLY A 86 25.20 24.24 27.56
C GLY A 86 24.10 23.65 26.66
N ALA A 87 22.82 23.96 26.91
CA ALA A 87 21.74 23.33 26.19
C ALA A 87 20.48 24.20 26.08
N ILE A 88 19.66 23.91 25.08
CA ILE A 88 18.30 24.43 24.93
C ILE A 88 17.33 23.25 25.04
N GLU A 89 16.39 23.35 25.99
CA GLU A 89 15.33 22.37 26.17
C GLU A 89 14.03 22.89 25.57
N VAL A 90 13.40 22.08 24.74
CA VAL A 90 12.06 22.31 24.17
C VAL A 90 11.14 21.25 24.74
N THR A 91 10.01 21.65 25.31
CA THR A 91 9.03 20.74 25.92
C THR A 91 7.66 20.98 25.30
N THR A 92 7.13 19.96 24.62
CA THR A 92 5.76 19.90 24.11
C THR A 92 4.84 19.17 25.11
N GLN A 93 3.59 18.88 24.72
CA GLN A 93 2.73 18.03 25.56
C GLN A 93 3.19 16.57 25.59
N SER A 94 3.86 16.08 24.56
CA SER A 94 4.27 14.68 24.38
C SER A 94 5.77 14.44 24.55
N LEU A 95 6.61 15.41 24.15
CA LEU A 95 8.05 15.24 24.01
C LEU A 95 8.86 16.26 24.82
N LYS A 96 10.08 15.84 25.13
CA LYS A 96 11.15 16.70 25.60
C LYS A 96 12.36 16.57 24.68
N LEU A 97 12.77 17.67 24.05
CA LEU A 97 13.97 17.76 23.24
C LEU A 97 15.04 18.50 23.97
N THR A 98 16.29 18.08 23.79
CA THR A 98 17.46 18.81 24.29
C THR A 98 18.40 19.03 23.12
N VAL A 99 18.73 20.28 22.84
CA VAL A 99 19.70 20.68 21.79
C VAL A 99 20.97 21.15 22.48
N ASP A 100 22.07 20.46 22.25
CA ASP A 100 23.39 20.84 22.73
C ASP A 100 23.87 22.09 21.99
N ARG A 101 24.36 23.11 22.73
CA ARG A 101 24.74 24.39 22.10
C ARG A 101 26.07 24.34 21.36
N ASP A 102 26.98 23.45 21.75
CA ASP A 102 28.31 23.37 21.16
C ASP A 102 28.32 22.52 19.90
N THR A 103 27.61 21.40 19.92
CA THR A 103 27.55 20.41 18.81
C THR A 103 26.29 20.54 17.96
N ALA A 104 25.28 21.26 18.44
CA ALA A 104 23.92 21.29 17.88
C ALA A 104 23.28 19.89 17.73
N ALA A 105 23.70 18.89 18.53
CA ALA A 105 23.09 17.56 18.54
C ALA A 105 21.73 17.59 19.25
N VAL A 106 20.76 16.92 18.67
CA VAL A 106 19.38 16.82 19.20
C VAL A 106 19.20 15.49 19.91
N ARG A 107 18.62 15.55 21.09
CA ARG A 107 18.19 14.40 21.88
C ARG A 107 16.68 14.45 22.04
N PHE A 108 16.00 13.34 21.73
CA PHE A 108 14.56 13.15 21.87
C PHE A 108 14.27 12.23 23.05
N ALA A 109 13.36 12.65 23.89
CA ALA A 109 12.87 11.86 25.02
C ALA A 109 11.36 12.04 25.18
N THR A 110 10.72 11.08 25.85
CA THR A 110 9.33 11.23 26.29
C THR A 110 9.26 12.36 27.32
N ARG A 111 8.08 12.87 27.60
CA ARG A 111 7.89 13.96 28.55
C ARG A 111 8.40 13.63 29.96
N ASP A 112 8.33 12.38 30.39
CA ASP A 112 8.85 11.87 31.67
C ASP A 112 10.34 11.55 31.66
N GLY A 113 11.02 11.72 30.49
CA GLY A 113 12.47 11.69 30.32
C GLY A 113 13.07 10.37 29.88
N GLN A 114 12.27 9.40 29.43
CA GLN A 114 12.78 8.20 28.79
C GLN A 114 13.42 8.59 27.46
N LEU A 115 14.69 8.22 27.25
CA LEU A 115 15.40 8.45 26.00
C LEU A 115 14.78 7.61 24.87
N LEU A 116 14.45 8.25 23.75
CA LEU A 116 13.97 7.62 22.53
C LEU A 116 15.08 7.56 21.47
N LEU A 117 15.74 8.70 21.21
CA LEU A 117 16.72 8.84 20.14
C LEU A 117 17.69 9.97 20.48
N GLN A 118 18.96 9.80 20.11
CA GLN A 118 19.98 10.83 20.27
C GLN A 118 20.85 10.93 19.02
N GLU A 119 20.97 12.12 18.44
CA GLU A 119 21.91 12.37 17.35
C GLU A 119 23.36 12.11 17.80
N ALA A 120 24.16 11.54 16.88
CA ALA A 120 25.58 11.26 17.07
C ALA A 120 26.41 11.99 16.03
N VAL A 121 26.71 11.36 14.89
CA VAL A 121 27.51 11.94 13.81
C VAL A 121 26.62 12.61 12.79
N ARG A 122 26.97 13.87 12.46
CA ARG A 122 26.39 14.64 11.35
C ARG A 122 27.51 15.01 10.38
N ALA A 123 27.29 14.81 9.07
CA ALA A 123 28.26 15.19 8.07
C ALA A 123 27.59 15.69 6.77
N LEU A 124 28.10 16.81 6.26
CA LEU A 124 27.84 17.30 4.90
C LEU A 124 29.19 17.38 4.19
N THR A 125 29.47 16.42 3.30
CA THR A 125 30.74 16.35 2.56
C THR A 125 30.57 16.91 1.16
N PRO A 126 31.22 18.03 0.81
CA PRO A 126 31.10 18.63 -0.51
C PRO A 126 31.53 17.67 -1.61
N THR A 127 30.77 17.63 -2.68
CA THR A 127 31.01 16.74 -3.82
C THR A 127 30.41 17.32 -5.10
N VAL A 128 30.64 16.66 -6.23
CA VAL A 128 30.01 16.97 -7.53
C VAL A 128 29.36 15.69 -8.06
N VAL A 129 28.06 15.71 -8.24
CA VAL A 129 27.29 14.60 -8.81
C VAL A 129 26.47 15.11 -9.97
N ALA A 130 26.54 14.45 -11.13
CA ALA A 130 25.82 14.83 -12.35
C ALA A 130 25.98 16.34 -12.70
N GLU A 131 27.21 16.87 -12.58
CA GLU A 131 27.60 18.27 -12.81
C GLU A 131 27.05 19.29 -11.80
N GLU A 132 26.30 18.86 -10.78
CA GLU A 132 25.82 19.71 -9.68
C GLU A 132 26.83 19.71 -8.52
N SER A 133 27.13 20.91 -7.98
CA SER A 133 27.87 21.06 -6.73
C SER A 133 26.91 20.82 -5.55
N VAL A 134 27.10 19.73 -4.83
CA VAL A 134 26.18 19.21 -3.82
C VAL A 134 26.95 18.67 -2.61
N TYR A 135 26.26 18.05 -1.68
CA TYR A 135 26.87 17.33 -0.55
C TYR A 135 26.45 15.87 -0.56
N HIS A 136 27.34 14.98 -0.10
CA HIS A 136 26.91 13.75 0.55
C HIS A 136 26.44 14.13 1.95
N ALA A 137 25.21 13.71 2.30
CA ALA A 137 24.64 13.98 3.61
C ALA A 137 24.59 12.71 4.44
N GLN A 138 25.00 12.80 5.70
CA GLN A 138 24.90 11.70 6.65
C GLN A 138 24.42 12.22 8.01
N GLN A 139 23.49 11.49 8.62
CA GLN A 139 23.11 11.64 10.01
C GLN A 139 23.08 10.26 10.67
N GLN A 140 23.69 10.16 11.84
CA GLN A 140 23.71 8.97 12.68
C GLN A 140 23.01 9.25 14.01
N TRP A 141 22.38 8.23 14.56
CA TRP A 141 21.70 8.27 15.85
C TRP A 141 22.05 7.07 16.72
N HIS A 142 22.10 7.28 18.02
CA HIS A 142 22.06 6.22 19.03
C HIS A 142 20.59 5.97 19.42
N LEU A 143 20.21 4.70 19.45
CA LEU A 143 18.90 4.21 19.87
C LEU A 143 19.08 2.95 20.72
N SER A 144 18.01 2.48 21.37
CA SER A 144 18.02 1.26 22.16
C SER A 144 18.47 0.05 21.34
N THR A 145 19.30 -0.81 21.91
CA THR A 145 19.74 -2.06 21.26
C THR A 145 18.69 -3.17 21.31
N GLU A 146 17.64 -3.01 22.12
CA GLU A 146 16.58 -3.99 22.32
C GLU A 146 15.36 -3.75 21.43
N SER A 147 15.30 -2.58 20.78
CA SER A 147 14.18 -2.21 19.91
C SER A 147 14.28 -2.86 18.52
N GLY A 148 13.13 -3.17 17.91
CA GLY A 148 13.02 -3.52 16.50
C GLY A 148 12.97 -2.26 15.62
N ILE A 149 13.50 -2.36 14.40
CA ILE A 149 13.43 -1.33 13.34
C ILE A 149 12.76 -1.94 12.11
N TYR A 150 11.73 -1.26 11.59
CA TYR A 150 10.93 -1.73 10.45
C TYR A 150 10.69 -0.59 9.47
N GLY A 151 10.11 -0.91 8.30
CA GLY A 151 9.78 0.08 7.30
C GLY A 151 10.74 0.05 6.10
N LEU A 152 11.26 1.20 5.69
CA LEU A 152 12.19 1.39 4.56
C LEU A 152 11.65 0.99 3.18
N GLY A 153 10.43 0.45 3.10
CA GLY A 153 9.78 0.02 1.86
C GLY A 153 9.79 -1.47 1.63
N GLN A 154 9.71 -1.87 0.36
CA GLN A 154 9.70 -3.26 -0.11
C GLN A 154 11.10 -3.67 -0.55
N HIS A 155 11.64 -4.75 0.01
CA HIS A 155 12.92 -5.37 -0.34
C HIS A 155 12.77 -6.88 -0.54
N GLN A 156 13.64 -7.49 -1.34
CA GLN A 156 13.56 -8.91 -1.74
C GLN A 156 14.58 -9.79 -0.99
N ASP A 157 14.96 -9.40 0.21
CA ASP A 157 16.00 -10.05 1.02
C ASP A 157 15.46 -10.97 2.13
N GLY A 158 14.13 -10.90 2.39
CA GLY A 158 13.48 -11.69 3.45
C GLY A 158 13.70 -11.12 4.85
N VAL A 159 14.29 -9.94 4.97
CA VAL A 159 14.54 -9.28 6.26
C VAL A 159 13.24 -8.71 6.83
N MET A 160 12.92 -9.07 8.07
CA MET A 160 11.78 -8.48 8.79
C MET A 160 12.22 -7.31 9.66
N ASN A 161 13.29 -7.45 10.42
CA ASN A 161 13.79 -6.46 11.37
C ASN A 161 15.17 -5.96 10.90
N PHE A 162 15.28 -4.66 10.62
CA PHE A 162 16.50 -4.04 10.08
C PHE A 162 17.58 -3.73 11.12
N ARG A 163 17.52 -4.33 12.30
CA ARG A 163 18.62 -4.26 13.28
C ARG A 163 19.87 -4.98 12.73
N ASN A 164 21.02 -4.28 12.80
CA ASN A 164 22.32 -4.73 12.30
C ASN A 164 22.35 -4.98 10.77
N GLU A 165 21.46 -4.30 10.03
CA GLU A 165 21.37 -4.46 8.58
C GLU A 165 21.83 -3.19 7.84
N GLU A 166 22.26 -3.39 6.60
CA GLU A 166 22.52 -2.32 5.64
C GLU A 166 21.58 -2.44 4.45
N VAL A 167 20.86 -1.37 4.13
CA VAL A 167 19.88 -1.34 3.04
C VAL A 167 20.13 -0.17 2.12
N THR A 168 20.30 -0.45 0.83
CA THR A 168 20.38 0.61 -0.21
C THR A 168 18.98 0.96 -0.69
N LEU A 169 18.60 2.21 -0.50
CA LEU A 169 17.32 2.75 -0.89
C LEU A 169 17.42 3.37 -2.29
N VAL A 170 17.19 2.54 -3.31
CA VAL A 170 17.10 2.91 -4.73
C VAL A 170 15.99 2.10 -5.36
N GLN A 171 15.10 2.78 -6.09
CA GLN A 171 14.01 2.13 -6.81
C GLN A 171 14.53 1.17 -7.88
N THR A 172 14.01 -0.06 -7.90
CA THR A 172 14.26 -1.03 -8.99
C THR A 172 12.97 -1.81 -9.28
N ASN A 173 12.98 -2.66 -10.28
CA ASN A 173 11.80 -3.45 -10.66
C ASN A 173 11.12 -4.19 -9.48
N THR A 174 11.86 -4.76 -8.54
CA THR A 174 11.30 -5.52 -7.42
C THR A 174 11.50 -4.84 -6.05
N VAL A 175 12.06 -3.63 -6.04
CA VAL A 175 12.33 -2.87 -4.81
C VAL A 175 11.65 -1.51 -4.89
N ALA A 176 10.79 -1.22 -3.93
CA ALA A 176 10.12 0.08 -3.80
C ALA A 176 10.51 0.70 -2.46
N VAL A 177 11.28 1.79 -2.49
CA VAL A 177 11.92 2.35 -1.31
C VAL A 177 11.16 3.53 -0.72
N ASN A 178 11.10 3.57 0.60
CA ASN A 178 10.57 4.69 1.36
C ASN A 178 11.52 4.99 2.53
N PRO A 179 12.18 6.15 2.58
CA PRO A 179 13.14 6.48 3.64
C PRO A 179 12.45 6.84 4.96
N PHE A 180 11.48 6.04 5.36
CA PHE A 180 10.75 6.13 6.62
C PHE A 180 10.87 4.81 7.38
N LEU A 181 11.35 4.89 8.61
CA LEU A 181 11.44 3.77 9.53
C LEU A 181 10.57 4.00 10.77
N VAL A 182 10.16 2.90 11.39
CA VAL A 182 9.46 2.88 12.68
C VAL A 182 10.20 1.97 13.67
N SER A 183 10.15 2.33 14.95
CA SER A 183 10.75 1.57 16.06
C SER A 183 9.68 1.10 17.03
N THR A 184 9.92 -0.07 17.65
CA THR A 184 9.10 -0.56 18.78
C THR A 184 9.18 0.35 20.02
N ASP A 185 10.11 1.31 20.06
CA ASP A 185 10.19 2.32 21.13
C ASP A 185 9.18 3.47 20.95
N GLY A 186 8.26 3.38 19.99
CA GLY A 186 7.20 4.38 19.76
C GLY A 186 7.68 5.63 19.02
N PHE A 187 8.66 5.51 18.14
CA PHE A 187 9.04 6.60 17.24
C PHE A 187 9.23 6.17 15.79
N GLY A 188 9.20 7.15 14.90
CA GLY A 188 9.57 7.01 13.49
C GLY A 188 10.46 8.13 13.02
N LEU A 189 11.25 7.84 11.98
CA LEU A 189 12.09 8.81 11.28
C LEU A 189 11.79 8.81 9.81
N LEU A 190 11.43 9.96 9.24
CA LEU A 190 11.39 10.21 7.82
C LEU A 190 12.62 11.02 7.41
N TRP A 191 13.49 10.42 6.60
CA TRP A 191 14.62 11.09 5.98
C TRP A 191 14.18 11.71 4.64
N ASP A 192 13.98 13.02 4.61
CA ASP A 192 13.40 13.72 3.45
C ASP A 192 14.46 14.00 2.38
N ASN A 193 14.92 12.94 1.73
CA ASN A 193 15.90 13.01 0.63
C ASN A 193 15.54 11.99 -0.46
N PRO A 194 15.24 12.44 -1.71
CA PRO A 194 14.83 11.55 -2.80
C PRO A 194 15.99 10.97 -3.62
N SER A 195 17.24 11.25 -3.28
CA SER A 195 18.40 10.67 -3.96
C SER A 195 18.69 9.24 -3.47
N LYS A 196 19.66 8.56 -4.11
CA LYS A 196 20.17 7.30 -3.58
C LYS A 196 20.55 7.48 -2.11
N THR A 197 19.99 6.65 -1.24
CA THR A 197 20.22 6.68 0.20
C THR A 197 20.64 5.29 0.68
N VAL A 198 21.47 5.22 1.70
CA VAL A 198 21.85 3.98 2.39
C VAL A 198 21.44 4.12 3.85
N PHE A 199 20.57 3.22 4.31
CA PHE A 199 20.34 2.98 5.73
C PHE A 199 21.36 1.98 6.23
N ARG A 200 21.91 2.21 7.42
CA ARG A 200 22.80 1.25 8.08
C ARG A 200 22.55 1.30 9.58
N ASP A 201 22.38 0.13 10.19
CA ASP A 201 22.41 -0.05 11.64
C ASP A 201 23.61 -0.91 12.03
N THR A 202 24.36 -0.49 13.04
CA THR A 202 25.56 -1.14 13.56
C THR A 202 25.63 -0.95 15.08
N ASP A 203 26.64 -1.56 15.70
CA ASP A 203 26.93 -1.33 17.12
C ASP A 203 27.21 0.15 17.47
N GLU A 204 27.57 0.97 16.47
CA GLU A 204 27.80 2.40 16.62
C GLU A 204 26.51 3.24 16.50
N GLY A 205 25.39 2.63 16.09
CA GLY A 205 24.07 3.24 15.90
C GLY A 205 23.53 3.15 14.48
N ALA A 206 22.32 3.66 14.30
CA ALA A 206 21.65 3.71 13.00
C ALA A 206 21.97 4.99 12.23
N SER A 207 22.07 4.93 10.91
CA SER A 207 22.36 6.10 10.09
C SER A 207 21.65 6.06 8.73
N PHE A 208 21.34 7.27 8.21
CA PHE A 208 21.09 7.48 6.79
C PHE A 208 22.26 8.24 6.17
N TRP A 209 22.68 7.77 4.99
CA TRP A 209 23.62 8.47 4.11
C TRP A 209 22.97 8.66 2.74
N SER A 210 23.06 9.86 2.16
CA SER A 210 22.52 10.17 0.84
C SER A 210 23.59 10.71 -0.12
N GLU A 211 23.50 10.29 -1.39
CA GLU A 211 24.46 10.65 -2.44
C GLU A 211 24.39 12.12 -2.83
N VAL A 212 23.18 12.71 -2.87
CA VAL A 212 22.94 14.09 -3.28
C VAL A 212 22.05 14.78 -2.26
N ALA A 213 22.56 15.86 -1.67
CA ALA A 213 21.82 16.72 -0.78
C ALA A 213 22.32 18.17 -0.86
N ASP A 214 21.47 19.13 -0.50
CA ASP A 214 21.85 20.52 -0.24
C ASP A 214 22.01 20.79 1.26
N HIS A 215 21.31 20.00 2.09
CA HIS A 215 21.25 20.09 3.54
C HIS A 215 20.77 18.73 4.10
N ILE A 216 20.78 18.60 5.42
CA ILE A 216 20.12 17.48 6.11
C ILE A 216 18.72 17.92 6.49
N ASP A 217 17.71 17.04 6.25
CA ASP A 217 16.32 17.26 6.61
C ASP A 217 15.67 15.94 7.00
N TYR A 218 15.11 15.89 8.22
CA TYR A 218 14.37 14.74 8.68
C TYR A 218 13.24 15.12 9.62
N TYR A 219 12.25 14.23 9.71
CA TYR A 219 11.10 14.36 10.60
C TYR A 219 11.12 13.24 11.62
N PHE A 220 10.95 13.61 12.88
CA PHE A 220 10.77 12.70 14.00
C PHE A 220 9.28 12.67 14.37
N PHE A 221 8.71 11.45 14.46
CA PHE A 221 7.34 11.18 14.86
C PHE A 221 7.35 10.40 16.15
N PHE A 222 6.49 10.74 17.09
CA PHE A 222 6.31 10.02 18.34
C PHE A 222 4.88 9.52 18.47
N GLY A 223 4.70 8.34 19.10
CA GLY A 223 3.40 7.75 19.40
C GLY A 223 3.50 6.73 20.52
N ASP A 224 2.39 6.48 21.21
CA ASP A 224 2.30 5.44 22.22
C ASP A 224 2.49 4.03 21.64
N ASP A 225 2.28 3.89 20.32
CA ASP A 225 2.45 2.68 19.54
C ASP A 225 2.86 3.01 18.09
N ILE A 226 3.14 1.97 17.31
CA ILE A 226 3.54 2.11 15.89
C ILE A 226 2.38 2.66 15.03
N ASP A 227 1.12 2.39 15.38
CA ASP A 227 -0.03 2.96 14.65
C ASP A 227 -0.08 4.49 14.80
N ALA A 228 0.14 5.02 15.99
CA ALA A 228 0.19 6.46 16.23
C ALA A 228 1.34 7.11 15.45
N VAL A 229 2.50 6.47 15.39
CA VAL A 229 3.67 6.93 14.61
C VAL A 229 3.34 6.97 13.11
N ILE A 230 2.75 5.92 12.55
CA ILE A 230 2.35 5.86 11.13
C ILE A 230 1.23 6.86 10.84
N SER A 231 0.29 7.05 11.76
CA SER A 231 -0.77 8.07 11.64
C SER A 231 -0.18 9.47 11.55
N GLY A 232 0.81 9.80 12.41
CA GLY A 232 1.55 11.06 12.35
C GLY A 232 2.29 11.24 11.01
N TYR A 233 2.94 10.19 10.51
CA TYR A 233 3.57 10.21 9.19
C TYR A 233 2.55 10.51 8.07
N ARG A 234 1.38 9.84 8.08
CA ARG A 234 0.33 10.10 7.07
C ARG A 234 -0.33 11.46 7.24
N GLU A 235 -0.39 11.97 8.46
CA GLU A 235 -0.80 13.35 8.70
C GLU A 235 0.14 14.35 8.02
N ALA A 236 1.45 14.13 8.08
CA ALA A 236 2.45 15.00 7.46
C ALA A 236 2.52 14.85 5.93
N THR A 237 2.37 13.65 5.42
CA THR A 237 2.62 13.31 4.02
C THR A 237 1.36 13.13 3.17
N GLY A 238 0.18 13.21 3.80
CA GLY A 238 -1.13 13.07 3.20
C GLY A 238 -1.77 11.71 3.48
N ALA A 239 -3.06 11.74 3.87
CA ALA A 239 -3.85 10.54 4.13
C ALA A 239 -4.11 9.73 2.85
N ALA A 240 -4.22 8.41 2.99
CA ALA A 240 -4.67 7.55 1.90
C ALA A 240 -6.19 7.70 1.72
N PRO A 241 -6.71 8.02 0.52
CA PRO A 241 -8.16 8.08 0.30
C PRO A 241 -8.77 6.67 0.28
N MET A 242 -10.09 6.58 0.50
CA MET A 242 -10.84 5.35 0.27
C MET A 242 -10.76 4.96 -1.21
N LEU A 243 -10.38 3.73 -1.47
CA LEU A 243 -10.49 3.13 -2.80
C LEU A 243 -11.95 2.72 -3.06
N GLY A 244 -12.32 2.53 -4.33
CA GLY A 244 -13.60 1.90 -4.68
C GLY A 244 -13.74 0.53 -4.01
N LYS A 245 -14.95 0.16 -3.58
CA LYS A 245 -15.17 -1.12 -2.87
C LYS A 245 -14.75 -2.32 -3.72
N TRP A 246 -14.89 -2.22 -5.03
CA TRP A 246 -14.45 -3.19 -6.03
C TRP A 246 -12.94 -3.46 -6.01
N ALA A 247 -12.11 -2.49 -5.60
CA ALA A 247 -10.67 -2.67 -5.51
C ALA A 247 -10.25 -3.74 -4.48
N TYR A 248 -11.09 -3.99 -3.47
CA TYR A 248 -10.86 -5.01 -2.45
C TYR A 248 -11.38 -6.41 -2.81
N GLY A 249 -12.11 -6.55 -3.93
CA GLY A 249 -12.48 -7.82 -4.53
C GLY A 249 -11.32 -8.49 -5.27
N TYR A 250 -11.61 -9.50 -6.06
CA TYR A 250 -10.61 -10.26 -6.80
C TYR A 250 -10.29 -9.60 -8.16
N TRP A 251 -9.00 -9.61 -8.54
CA TRP A 251 -8.46 -9.11 -9.79
C TRP A 251 -7.87 -10.25 -10.62
N GLN A 252 -8.40 -10.48 -11.80
CA GLN A 252 -7.81 -11.40 -12.76
C GLN A 252 -6.91 -10.65 -13.74
N SER A 253 -5.67 -11.07 -13.80
CA SER A 253 -4.65 -10.56 -14.73
C SER A 253 -3.74 -11.68 -15.20
N LYS A 254 -3.12 -11.49 -16.33
CA LYS A 254 -1.93 -12.22 -16.80
C LYS A 254 -1.16 -11.34 -17.81
N GLU A 255 0.09 -11.60 -18.01
CA GLU A 255 0.83 -11.13 -19.16
C GLU A 255 0.71 -12.18 -20.28
N ARG A 256 -0.14 -11.99 -21.30
CA ARG A 256 -1.20 -10.96 -21.44
C ARG A 256 -2.38 -11.51 -22.22
N TYR A 257 -3.50 -10.86 -22.13
CA TYR A 257 -4.59 -11.04 -23.10
C TYR A 257 -4.23 -10.24 -24.35
N ARG A 258 -4.29 -10.88 -25.54
CA ARG A 258 -3.81 -10.27 -26.79
C ARG A 258 -4.86 -9.40 -27.48
N THR A 259 -6.13 -9.75 -27.30
CA THR A 259 -7.26 -9.10 -27.95
C THR A 259 -8.41 -8.88 -26.98
N ALA A 260 -9.30 -7.96 -27.34
CA ALA A 260 -10.56 -7.74 -26.65
C ALA A 260 -11.39 -9.03 -26.51
N ASP A 261 -11.46 -9.84 -27.57
CA ASP A 261 -12.23 -11.09 -27.58
C ASP A 261 -11.68 -12.12 -26.59
N GLU A 262 -10.33 -12.26 -26.52
CA GLU A 262 -9.70 -13.14 -25.54
C GLU A 262 -10.02 -12.67 -24.10
N LEU A 263 -9.89 -11.37 -23.82
CA LEU A 263 -10.18 -10.80 -22.51
C LEU A 263 -11.66 -10.98 -22.13
N LEU A 264 -12.58 -10.66 -23.03
CA LEU A 264 -14.02 -10.83 -22.79
C LEU A 264 -14.40 -12.30 -22.60
N SER A 265 -13.74 -13.23 -23.30
CA SER A 265 -14.01 -14.67 -23.12
C SER A 265 -13.70 -15.11 -21.68
N VAL A 266 -12.61 -14.62 -21.10
CA VAL A 266 -12.24 -14.90 -19.71
C VAL A 266 -13.21 -14.24 -18.74
N ALA A 267 -13.59 -12.99 -18.98
CA ALA A 267 -14.55 -12.27 -18.12
C ALA A 267 -15.92 -12.99 -18.08
N ARG A 268 -16.43 -13.42 -19.26
CA ARG A 268 -17.67 -14.19 -19.37
C ARG A 268 -17.56 -15.52 -18.63
N GLU A 269 -16.46 -16.25 -18.78
CA GLU A 269 -16.24 -17.55 -18.14
C GLU A 269 -16.29 -17.46 -16.61
N TYR A 270 -15.73 -16.41 -15.99
CA TYR A 270 -15.88 -16.18 -14.55
C TYR A 270 -17.35 -16.08 -14.14
N ARG A 271 -18.19 -15.35 -14.89
CA ARG A 271 -19.62 -15.23 -14.60
C ARG A 271 -20.38 -16.52 -14.84
N GLU A 272 -20.08 -17.24 -15.92
CA GLU A 272 -20.71 -18.54 -16.24
C GLU A 272 -20.42 -19.57 -15.16
N ARG A 273 -19.18 -19.62 -14.64
CA ARG A 273 -18.77 -20.49 -13.54
C ARG A 273 -19.22 -20.00 -12.16
N ARG A 274 -19.79 -18.79 -12.09
CA ARG A 274 -20.20 -18.13 -10.83
C ARG A 274 -19.04 -17.97 -9.85
N ILE A 275 -17.83 -17.70 -10.32
CA ILE A 275 -16.69 -17.37 -9.52
C ILE A 275 -16.70 -15.86 -9.27
N PRO A 276 -16.73 -15.40 -8.01
CA PRO A 276 -16.75 -13.97 -7.71
C PRO A 276 -15.53 -13.25 -8.26
N ILE A 277 -15.74 -12.10 -8.88
CA ILE A 277 -14.68 -11.23 -9.42
C ILE A 277 -15.19 -9.81 -9.61
N ASP A 278 -14.35 -8.80 -9.35
CA ASP A 278 -14.65 -7.40 -9.62
C ASP A 278 -13.86 -6.83 -10.80
N ASN A 279 -12.65 -7.35 -11.07
CA ASN A 279 -11.73 -6.64 -11.93
C ASN A 279 -11.03 -7.56 -12.92
N ILE A 280 -10.92 -7.09 -14.17
CA ILE A 280 -10.09 -7.71 -15.20
C ILE A 280 -9.06 -6.71 -15.72
N VAL A 281 -7.87 -7.19 -16.05
CA VAL A 281 -6.72 -6.33 -16.37
C VAL A 281 -6.23 -6.60 -17.78
N GLN A 282 -6.06 -5.54 -18.55
CA GLN A 282 -5.34 -5.55 -19.81
C GLN A 282 -3.89 -5.09 -19.58
N ASP A 283 -2.97 -5.99 -19.71
CA ASP A 283 -1.55 -5.72 -19.68
C ASP A 283 -1.07 -5.11 -21.01
N TRP A 284 0.23 -4.77 -21.07
CA TRP A 284 0.86 -4.07 -22.19
C TRP A 284 0.55 -4.63 -23.57
N ALA A 285 0.91 -3.92 -24.62
CA ALA A 285 0.76 -4.26 -26.02
C ALA A 285 -0.68 -4.28 -26.58
N TYR A 286 -1.69 -3.81 -25.87
CA TYR A 286 -3.01 -3.53 -26.46
C TYR A 286 -2.95 -2.39 -27.51
N TRP A 287 -1.84 -1.68 -27.58
CA TRP A 287 -1.49 -0.66 -28.57
C TRP A 287 -0.75 -1.22 -29.79
N ALA A 288 -0.51 -2.53 -29.87
CA ALA A 288 0.18 -3.17 -30.98
C ALA A 288 -0.75 -3.87 -31.94
N ASP A 289 -0.32 -4.03 -33.20
CA ASP A 289 -1.01 -4.84 -34.21
C ASP A 289 -0.61 -6.31 -34.07
N TYR A 290 -1.54 -7.15 -33.66
CA TYR A 290 -1.37 -8.59 -33.62
C TYR A 290 -2.06 -9.21 -34.81
N ARG A 291 -1.28 -9.78 -35.78
CA ARG A 291 -1.83 -10.55 -36.91
C ARG A 291 -2.04 -11.99 -36.50
N GLU A 292 -3.07 -12.60 -37.07
CA GLU A 292 -3.34 -14.02 -36.91
C GLU A 292 -2.12 -14.84 -37.35
N GLY A 293 -1.52 -15.62 -36.43
CA GLY A 293 -0.31 -16.42 -36.68
C GLY A 293 1.00 -15.81 -36.18
N ASP A 294 1.04 -14.55 -35.77
CA ASP A 294 2.20 -13.97 -35.09
C ASP A 294 2.21 -14.46 -33.63
N GLU A 295 3.29 -15.10 -33.20
CA GLU A 295 3.44 -15.55 -31.81
C GLU A 295 3.43 -14.35 -30.84
N ILE A 296 3.85 -13.19 -31.29
CA ILE A 296 3.76 -11.90 -30.58
C ILE A 296 3.87 -10.84 -31.66
N GLY A 297 3.04 -9.79 -31.63
CA GLY A 297 3.34 -8.59 -32.42
C GLY A 297 4.81 -8.24 -32.25
N THR A 298 5.55 -8.05 -33.32
CA THR A 298 7.00 -7.91 -33.23
C THR A 298 7.32 -6.85 -32.19
N TRP A 299 8.32 -7.06 -31.34
CA TRP A 299 8.81 -6.05 -30.40
C TRP A 299 9.02 -4.69 -31.06
N GLU A 300 9.40 -4.71 -32.35
CA GLU A 300 9.59 -3.53 -33.18
C GLU A 300 8.30 -2.75 -33.41
N SER A 301 7.17 -3.41 -33.71
CA SER A 301 5.89 -2.71 -33.89
C SER A 301 5.30 -2.27 -32.55
N ALA A 302 5.44 -3.08 -31.50
CA ALA A 302 5.03 -2.71 -30.15
C ALA A 302 5.90 -1.58 -29.61
N GLY A 303 7.24 -1.59 -29.85
CA GLY A 303 8.20 -0.61 -29.37
C GLY A 303 7.98 0.78 -29.94
N ALA A 304 7.76 0.90 -31.25
CA ALA A 304 7.50 2.18 -31.89
C ALA A 304 6.22 2.87 -31.35
N ASN A 305 5.24 2.06 -30.95
CA ASN A 305 3.97 2.51 -30.37
C ASN A 305 3.89 2.31 -28.83
N TRP A 306 5.00 2.05 -28.17
CA TRP A 306 5.03 1.74 -26.74
C TRP A 306 4.26 2.77 -25.92
N SER A 307 3.33 2.28 -25.08
CA SER A 307 2.49 3.14 -24.24
C SER A 307 1.84 4.30 -25.01
N SER A 308 1.23 4.01 -26.15
CA SER A 308 0.60 5.05 -27.00
C SER A 308 -0.57 5.77 -26.31
N LEU A 309 -1.02 5.25 -25.16
CA LEU A 309 -2.19 5.71 -24.40
C LEU A 309 -3.47 5.66 -25.23
N THR A 310 -3.53 4.72 -26.21
CA THR A 310 -4.69 4.46 -27.07
C THR A 310 -4.79 2.96 -27.36
N PHE A 311 -5.99 2.48 -27.66
CA PHE A 311 -6.23 1.12 -28.12
C PHE A 311 -5.92 0.98 -29.62
N HIS A 312 -5.25 -0.10 -30.01
CA HIS A 312 -5.01 -0.37 -31.41
C HIS A 312 -6.28 -0.95 -32.07
N PRO A 313 -6.68 -0.46 -33.29
CA PRO A 313 -7.92 -0.89 -33.93
C PRO A 313 -7.99 -2.38 -34.29
N SER A 314 -6.84 -3.08 -34.47
CA SER A 314 -6.85 -4.52 -34.79
C SER A 314 -7.10 -5.38 -33.54
N THR A 315 -6.69 -4.92 -32.36
CA THR A 315 -6.86 -5.67 -31.11
C THR A 315 -8.10 -5.26 -30.34
N TYR A 316 -8.47 -3.99 -30.44
CA TYR A 316 -9.65 -3.36 -29.83
C TYR A 316 -10.40 -2.51 -30.86
N PRO A 317 -11.16 -3.11 -31.79
CA PRO A 317 -11.88 -2.36 -32.84
C PRO A 317 -12.88 -1.34 -32.29
N ASP A 318 -13.51 -1.65 -31.15
CA ASP A 318 -14.44 -0.78 -30.45
C ASP A 318 -14.22 -0.92 -28.91
N PRO A 319 -13.22 -0.22 -28.35
CA PRO A 319 -12.93 -0.33 -26.93
C PRO A 319 -14.07 0.13 -26.03
N SER A 320 -14.88 1.10 -26.47
CA SER A 320 -16.03 1.58 -25.69
C SER A 320 -17.10 0.49 -25.54
N SER A 321 -17.38 -0.28 -26.57
CA SER A 321 -18.32 -1.42 -26.51
C SER A 321 -17.80 -2.54 -25.62
N VAL A 322 -16.49 -2.84 -25.69
CA VAL A 322 -15.84 -3.84 -24.81
C VAL A 322 -16.01 -3.44 -23.34
N ILE A 323 -15.66 -2.20 -23.01
CA ILE A 323 -15.72 -1.71 -21.61
C ILE A 323 -17.18 -1.61 -21.15
N LYS A 324 -18.09 -1.20 -22.03
CA LYS A 324 -19.51 -1.18 -21.72
C LYS A 324 -20.06 -2.58 -21.39
N GLU A 325 -19.66 -3.64 -22.13
CA GLU A 325 -20.04 -5.02 -21.79
C GLU A 325 -19.48 -5.44 -20.43
N LEU A 326 -18.20 -5.11 -20.14
CA LEU A 326 -17.62 -5.38 -18.83
C LEU A 326 -18.42 -4.73 -17.71
N HIS A 327 -18.82 -3.46 -17.86
CA HIS A 327 -19.57 -2.72 -16.86
C HIS A 327 -21.02 -3.19 -16.73
N ASP A 328 -21.78 -3.14 -17.84
CA ASP A 328 -23.24 -3.26 -17.80
C ASP A 328 -23.72 -4.72 -17.75
N ASP A 329 -23.04 -5.62 -18.45
CA ASP A 329 -23.45 -7.02 -18.56
C ASP A 329 -22.70 -7.93 -17.57
N LEU A 330 -21.40 -7.64 -17.34
CA LEU A 330 -20.54 -8.46 -16.50
C LEU A 330 -20.25 -7.88 -15.13
N ASN A 331 -20.60 -6.60 -14.86
CA ASN A 331 -20.33 -5.90 -13.60
C ASN A 331 -18.85 -6.05 -13.16
N MET A 332 -17.93 -5.76 -14.08
CA MET A 332 -16.48 -5.81 -13.87
C MET A 332 -15.87 -4.46 -14.20
N HIS A 333 -14.90 -4.06 -13.39
CA HIS A 333 -14.04 -2.89 -13.63
C HIS A 333 -12.85 -3.30 -14.50
N PHE A 334 -12.32 -2.33 -15.23
CA PHE A 334 -11.28 -2.53 -16.21
C PHE A 334 -10.04 -1.68 -15.94
N MET A 335 -8.90 -2.35 -15.70
CA MET A 335 -7.60 -1.71 -15.56
C MET A 335 -6.73 -1.95 -16.79
N VAL A 336 -5.99 -0.93 -17.22
CA VAL A 336 -5.03 -1.02 -18.32
C VAL A 336 -3.62 -0.63 -17.89
N SER A 337 -2.61 -1.34 -18.44
CA SER A 337 -1.19 -1.03 -18.23
C SER A 337 -0.78 0.20 -19.05
N ILE A 338 -0.05 1.11 -18.41
CA ILE A 338 0.60 2.28 -19.02
C ILE A 338 2.02 2.41 -18.49
N TRP A 339 2.88 3.05 -19.29
CA TRP A 339 4.30 3.24 -18.97
C TRP A 339 4.70 4.70 -19.05
N PRO A 340 5.67 5.17 -18.25
CA PRO A 340 6.25 6.51 -18.41
C PRO A 340 7.15 6.61 -19.65
N ALA A 341 7.67 5.49 -20.15
CA ALA A 341 8.33 5.42 -21.44
C ALA A 341 7.29 5.43 -22.56
N VAL A 342 7.44 6.29 -23.55
CA VAL A 342 6.52 6.42 -24.69
C VAL A 342 7.25 6.24 -26.00
N GLY A 343 6.65 5.50 -26.94
CA GLY A 343 7.25 5.13 -28.22
C GLY A 343 7.28 6.29 -29.23
N PRO A 344 8.29 6.34 -30.14
CA PRO A 344 8.53 7.50 -31.02
C PRO A 344 7.42 7.77 -32.02
N ASP A 345 6.60 6.80 -32.37
CA ASP A 345 5.51 6.99 -33.33
C ASP A 345 4.23 7.51 -32.68
N THR A 346 4.16 7.53 -31.36
CA THR A 346 2.98 7.92 -30.59
C THR A 346 2.73 9.44 -30.64
N ALA A 347 1.47 9.84 -30.49
CA ALA A 347 1.10 11.24 -30.41
C ALA A 347 1.62 11.89 -29.12
N VAL A 348 1.62 11.14 -28.00
CA VAL A 348 2.12 11.62 -26.71
C VAL A 348 3.63 11.86 -26.74
N PHE A 349 4.41 10.98 -27.40
CA PHE A 349 5.85 11.20 -27.59
C PHE A 349 6.12 12.52 -28.33
N LYS A 350 5.47 12.72 -29.50
CA LYS A 350 5.65 13.91 -30.33
C LYS A 350 5.32 15.19 -29.57
N ALA A 351 4.24 15.18 -28.79
CA ALA A 351 3.85 16.33 -27.98
C ALA A 351 4.85 16.64 -26.85
N LEU A 352 5.40 15.61 -26.21
CA LEU A 352 6.43 15.76 -25.17
C LEU A 352 7.79 16.19 -25.76
N GLU A 353 8.19 15.60 -26.90
CA GLU A 353 9.45 15.93 -27.57
C GLU A 353 9.48 17.37 -28.07
N GLU A 354 8.39 17.86 -28.67
CA GLU A 354 8.25 19.25 -29.14
C GLU A 354 8.50 20.28 -28.02
N ARG A 355 8.19 19.91 -26.78
CA ARG A 355 8.36 20.73 -25.58
C ARG A 355 9.64 20.44 -24.78
N GLY A 356 10.43 19.44 -25.22
CA GLY A 356 11.69 19.09 -24.57
C GLY A 356 11.50 18.34 -23.25
N HIS A 357 10.38 17.58 -23.09
CA HIS A 357 10.00 16.87 -21.88
C HIS A 357 10.30 15.37 -21.90
N LEU A 358 11.18 14.92 -22.79
CA LEU A 358 11.66 13.53 -22.83
C LEU A 358 13.13 13.46 -22.42
N TYR A 359 13.45 12.55 -21.50
CA TYR A 359 14.86 12.32 -21.16
C TYR A 359 15.65 11.74 -22.34
N PRO A 360 16.97 12.05 -22.43
CA PRO A 360 17.80 11.59 -23.54
C PRO A 360 17.92 10.09 -23.73
N PRO A 361 18.00 9.24 -22.66
CA PRO A 361 18.19 7.80 -22.82
C PRO A 361 17.03 7.14 -23.54
N VAL A 362 17.37 6.19 -24.44
CA VAL A 362 16.38 5.33 -25.07
C VAL A 362 16.12 4.16 -24.16
N HIS A 363 14.86 3.96 -23.81
CA HIS A 363 14.38 2.84 -23.03
C HIS A 363 14.50 1.54 -23.85
N TRP A 364 14.61 0.38 -23.19
CA TRP A 364 14.70 -0.92 -23.86
C TRP A 364 13.50 -1.20 -24.80
N SER A 365 12.35 -0.58 -24.55
CA SER A 365 11.18 -0.66 -25.40
C SER A 365 11.26 0.25 -26.66
N SER A 366 12.40 0.85 -26.96
CA SER A 366 12.62 1.88 -27.99
C SER A 366 11.95 3.24 -27.72
N GLY A 367 11.24 3.39 -26.62
CA GLY A 367 10.64 4.64 -26.17
C GLY A 367 11.61 5.55 -25.43
N ARG A 368 11.09 6.70 -24.95
CA ARG A 368 11.81 7.60 -24.03
C ARG A 368 10.91 7.96 -22.86
N ILE A 369 11.51 8.09 -21.69
CA ILE A 369 10.79 8.38 -20.44
C ILE A 369 10.52 9.90 -20.39
N TYR A 370 9.31 10.28 -19.98
CA TYR A 370 8.94 11.69 -19.85
C TYR A 370 9.37 12.27 -18.49
N ASP A 371 9.60 13.58 -18.44
CA ASP A 371 9.97 14.29 -17.20
C ASP A 371 8.75 14.50 -16.30
N ALA A 372 8.50 13.54 -15.39
CA ALA A 372 7.40 13.63 -14.43
C ALA A 372 7.56 14.77 -13.39
N PHE A 373 8.74 15.37 -13.26
CA PHE A 373 8.94 16.54 -12.38
C PHE A 373 8.42 17.84 -13.02
N SER A 374 8.23 17.86 -14.34
CA SER A 374 7.59 18.96 -15.06
C SER A 374 6.07 18.91 -14.96
N ALA A 375 5.44 19.96 -14.43
CA ALA A 375 3.98 20.06 -14.40
C ALA A 375 3.36 20.10 -15.82
N GLU A 376 4.05 20.70 -16.79
CA GLU A 376 3.63 20.73 -18.20
C GLU A 376 3.67 19.32 -18.80
N ALA A 377 4.75 18.57 -18.56
CA ALA A 377 4.86 17.19 -19.04
C ALA A 377 3.79 16.27 -18.46
N ARG A 378 3.52 16.35 -17.15
CA ARG A 378 2.41 15.61 -16.52
C ARG A 378 1.07 15.97 -17.13
N ASN A 379 0.84 17.25 -17.45
CA ASN A 379 -0.41 17.69 -18.10
C ASN A 379 -0.53 17.14 -19.53
N ILE A 380 0.54 17.18 -20.33
CA ILE A 380 0.55 16.59 -21.68
C ILE A 380 0.23 15.09 -21.60
N TYR A 381 0.93 14.35 -20.74
CA TYR A 381 0.71 12.92 -20.55
C TYR A 381 -0.75 12.62 -20.14
N TRP A 382 -1.29 13.38 -19.18
CA TRP A 382 -2.68 13.26 -18.74
C TRP A 382 -3.69 13.51 -19.85
N GLN A 383 -3.51 14.54 -20.69
CA GLN A 383 -4.47 14.84 -21.76
C GLN A 383 -4.55 13.68 -22.77
N HIS A 384 -3.43 13.06 -23.12
CA HIS A 384 -3.41 11.88 -23.98
C HIS A 384 -4.05 10.66 -23.31
N LEU A 385 -3.73 10.41 -22.04
CA LEU A 385 -4.32 9.33 -21.25
C LEU A 385 -5.85 9.48 -21.14
N LYS A 386 -6.33 10.68 -20.83
CA LYS A 386 -7.76 10.97 -20.74
C LYS A 386 -8.46 10.74 -22.07
N ALA A 387 -7.91 11.29 -23.15
CA ALA A 387 -8.51 11.19 -24.47
C ALA A 387 -8.51 9.76 -25.06
N GLY A 388 -7.45 9.00 -24.81
CA GLY A 388 -7.26 7.69 -25.43
C GLY A 388 -7.70 6.49 -24.61
N LEU A 389 -7.85 6.65 -23.29
CA LEU A 389 -8.20 5.54 -22.39
C LEU A 389 -9.43 5.85 -21.53
N LEU A 390 -9.38 6.91 -20.69
CA LEU A 390 -10.46 7.20 -19.75
C LEU A 390 -11.77 7.58 -20.45
N SER A 391 -11.71 8.22 -21.62
CA SER A 391 -12.90 8.55 -22.44
C SER A 391 -13.68 7.32 -22.93
N HIS A 392 -13.03 6.15 -22.97
CA HIS A 392 -13.65 4.87 -23.31
C HIS A 392 -14.27 4.16 -22.10
N GLY A 393 -13.98 4.62 -20.86
CA GLY A 393 -14.54 4.06 -19.64
C GLY A 393 -13.54 3.27 -18.79
N VAL A 394 -12.23 3.30 -19.05
CA VAL A 394 -11.21 2.68 -18.19
C VAL A 394 -11.35 3.19 -16.75
N ASP A 395 -11.37 2.28 -15.78
CA ASP A 395 -11.62 2.58 -14.37
C ASP A 395 -10.34 2.77 -13.56
N ALA A 396 -9.28 2.05 -13.91
CA ALA A 396 -8.04 2.01 -13.16
C ALA A 396 -6.80 2.00 -14.07
N LEU A 397 -5.68 2.46 -13.55
CA LEU A 397 -4.42 2.53 -14.28
C LEU A 397 -3.37 1.64 -13.61
N TRP A 398 -2.64 0.89 -14.43
CA TRP A 398 -1.46 0.16 -13.99
C TRP A 398 -0.21 0.86 -14.54
N MET A 399 0.43 1.65 -13.68
CA MET A 399 1.62 2.43 -14.01
C MET A 399 2.87 1.57 -13.80
N ASP A 400 3.28 0.89 -14.86
CA ASP A 400 4.46 0.05 -14.89
C ASP A 400 5.73 0.85 -15.20
N GLY A 401 6.91 0.36 -14.78
CA GLY A 401 8.21 0.98 -15.08
C GLY A 401 8.43 2.34 -14.44
N THR A 402 7.85 2.61 -13.28
CA THR A 402 7.86 3.92 -12.61
C THR A 402 9.06 4.16 -11.68
N GLU A 403 10.07 3.32 -11.65
CA GLU A 403 11.31 3.50 -10.86
C GLU A 403 12.27 4.62 -11.31
N PRO A 404 12.41 5.23 -12.48
CA PRO A 404 12.12 4.83 -13.85
C PRO A 404 13.11 3.78 -14.37
N GLU A 405 12.60 2.80 -15.09
CA GLU A 405 13.39 1.68 -15.59
C GLU A 405 14.27 2.06 -16.79
N LEU A 406 15.54 1.70 -16.74
CA LEU A 406 16.49 1.83 -17.85
C LEU A 406 17.25 0.52 -18.09
N GLY A 407 16.89 -0.18 -19.18
CA GLY A 407 17.62 -1.37 -19.63
C GLY A 407 17.60 -2.52 -18.63
N ASP A 408 18.63 -3.35 -18.59
CA ASP A 408 18.76 -4.59 -17.81
C ASP A 408 18.63 -4.47 -16.28
N GLN A 409 17.81 -3.60 -15.80
CA GLN A 409 17.70 -3.21 -14.38
C GLN A 409 16.86 -4.13 -13.52
N HIS A 410 16.39 -5.25 -14.04
CA HIS A 410 15.74 -6.24 -13.19
C HIS A 410 16.68 -6.61 -12.03
N LEU A 411 16.33 -6.19 -10.81
CA LEU A 411 17.02 -6.50 -9.56
C LEU A 411 18.45 -5.93 -9.40
N VAL A 412 18.88 -4.98 -10.21
CA VAL A 412 20.18 -4.31 -10.05
C VAL A 412 19.93 -2.83 -9.76
N ALA A 413 20.57 -2.31 -8.73
CA ALA A 413 20.59 -0.88 -8.47
C ALA A 413 20.99 -0.12 -9.73
N VAL A 414 20.26 0.97 -10.03
CA VAL A 414 20.55 1.81 -11.21
C VAL A 414 22.01 2.23 -11.16
N SER A 415 22.79 1.91 -12.20
CA SER A 415 24.20 2.27 -12.23
C SER A 415 24.35 3.80 -12.24
N GLU A 416 25.43 4.30 -11.65
CA GLU A 416 25.75 5.73 -11.66
C GLU A 416 25.80 6.29 -13.10
N ALA A 417 26.28 5.50 -14.05
CA ALA A 417 26.31 5.86 -15.46
C ALA A 417 24.89 6.04 -16.03
N ASN A 418 23.96 5.17 -15.68
CA ASN A 418 22.56 5.26 -16.12
C ASN A 418 21.87 6.49 -15.51
N ILE A 419 22.05 6.74 -14.22
CA ILE A 419 21.50 7.93 -13.56
C ILE A 419 22.03 9.21 -14.21
N LYS A 420 23.32 9.29 -14.48
CA LYS A 420 23.93 10.43 -15.16
C LYS A 420 23.40 10.64 -16.58
N SER A 421 23.06 9.56 -17.29
CA SER A 421 22.56 9.64 -18.67
C SER A 421 21.20 10.32 -18.80
N PHE A 422 20.39 10.37 -17.73
CA PHE A 422 19.12 11.11 -17.73
C PHE A 422 19.30 12.63 -17.84
N GLY A 423 20.42 13.16 -17.32
CA GLY A 423 20.65 14.61 -17.30
C GLY A 423 19.77 15.34 -16.28
N ALA A 424 19.38 16.55 -16.62
CA ALA A 424 18.57 17.41 -15.77
C ALA A 424 17.08 17.09 -15.90
N THR A 425 16.38 17.15 -14.77
CA THR A 425 14.91 17.20 -14.67
C THR A 425 14.46 18.65 -14.54
N ALA A 426 13.16 18.91 -14.53
CA ALA A 426 12.61 20.24 -14.22
C ALA A 426 12.92 20.71 -12.78
N LYS A 427 13.43 19.82 -11.90
CA LYS A 427 13.73 20.07 -10.48
C LYS A 427 15.18 19.71 -10.09
N GLY A 428 16.15 19.83 -11.00
CA GLY A 428 17.55 19.45 -10.80
C GLY A 428 17.93 18.15 -11.51
N SER A 429 19.06 17.52 -11.16
CA SER A 429 19.48 16.27 -11.80
C SER A 429 18.58 15.09 -11.44
N MET A 430 18.58 14.04 -12.29
CA MET A 430 17.93 12.77 -11.93
C MET A 430 18.59 12.12 -10.71
N ALA A 431 19.89 12.25 -10.53
CA ALA A 431 20.58 11.73 -9.35
C ALA A 431 20.01 12.30 -8.04
N ARG A 432 19.58 13.55 -8.05
CA ARG A 432 18.94 14.23 -6.92
C ARG A 432 17.54 13.67 -6.61
N ASN A 433 16.77 13.30 -7.66
CA ASN A 433 15.31 13.12 -7.58
C ASN A 433 14.84 11.69 -7.85
N LEU A 434 15.75 10.75 -8.11
CA LEU A 434 15.46 9.42 -8.66
C LEU A 434 14.29 8.71 -7.98
N ASN A 435 14.35 8.60 -6.66
CA ASN A 435 13.37 7.83 -5.90
C ASN A 435 11.97 8.44 -5.87
N ALA A 436 11.84 9.75 -6.15
CA ALA A 436 10.55 10.43 -6.15
C ALA A 436 9.81 10.38 -7.50
N TYR A 437 10.35 9.73 -8.53
CA TYR A 437 9.73 9.70 -9.85
C TYR A 437 8.30 9.13 -9.83
N SER A 438 8.09 7.99 -9.17
CA SER A 438 6.76 7.35 -9.05
C SER A 438 5.75 8.24 -8.30
N LEU A 439 6.20 8.93 -7.25
CA LEU A 439 5.37 9.89 -6.52
C LEU A 439 4.89 11.00 -7.46
N MET A 440 5.78 11.55 -8.31
CA MET A 440 5.44 12.66 -9.19
C MET A 440 4.51 12.25 -10.33
N THR A 441 4.72 11.08 -10.92
CA THR A 441 3.86 10.59 -12.01
C THR A 441 2.45 10.22 -11.48
N THR A 442 2.36 9.56 -10.33
CA THR A 442 1.06 9.24 -9.69
C THR A 442 0.33 10.51 -9.23
N THR A 443 1.05 11.50 -8.69
CA THR A 443 0.47 12.81 -8.33
C THR A 443 -0.16 13.49 -9.54
N GLY A 444 0.52 13.49 -10.69
CA GLY A 444 0.00 14.07 -11.93
C GLY A 444 -1.33 13.45 -12.37
N ALA A 445 -1.43 12.12 -12.31
CA ALA A 445 -2.65 11.41 -12.69
C ALA A 445 -3.78 11.60 -11.65
N TYR A 446 -3.46 11.44 -10.36
CA TYR A 446 -4.47 11.52 -9.29
C TYR A 446 -5.10 12.90 -9.18
N GLN A 447 -4.30 13.97 -9.14
CA GLN A 447 -4.81 15.34 -9.07
C GLN A 447 -5.74 15.67 -10.22
N ARG A 448 -5.35 15.33 -11.45
CA ARG A 448 -6.18 15.57 -12.63
C ARG A 448 -7.43 14.73 -12.65
N PHE A 449 -7.36 13.47 -12.22
CA PHE A 449 -8.53 12.62 -12.13
C PHE A 449 -9.56 13.22 -11.15
N ARG A 450 -9.10 13.65 -9.97
CA ARG A 450 -9.97 14.29 -8.97
C ARG A 450 -10.65 15.56 -9.50
N GLU A 451 -9.94 16.37 -10.29
CA GLU A 451 -10.45 17.59 -10.87
C GLU A 451 -11.45 17.33 -12.01
N GLU A 452 -11.19 16.35 -12.85
CA GLU A 452 -11.89 16.16 -14.13
C GLU A 452 -12.89 15.01 -14.16
N VAL A 453 -12.83 14.08 -13.18
CA VAL A 453 -13.70 12.89 -13.04
C VAL A 453 -14.22 12.77 -11.60
N PRO A 454 -14.88 13.78 -11.03
CA PRO A 454 -15.19 13.83 -9.60
C PRO A 454 -16.17 12.77 -9.10
N GLY A 455 -16.92 12.11 -10.00
CA GLY A 455 -17.95 11.13 -9.65
C GLY A 455 -17.45 9.71 -9.39
N LYS A 456 -16.14 9.44 -9.48
CA LYS A 456 -15.56 8.09 -9.30
C LYS A 456 -14.31 8.15 -8.44
N ARG A 457 -14.08 7.13 -7.62
CA ARG A 457 -12.80 6.93 -6.92
C ARG A 457 -11.75 6.46 -7.91
N PHE A 458 -10.58 7.07 -7.82
CA PHE A 458 -9.41 6.69 -8.59
C PHE A 458 -8.72 5.48 -7.96
N PHE A 459 -8.11 4.64 -8.79
CA PHE A 459 -7.19 3.59 -8.37
C PHE A 459 -6.02 3.52 -9.35
N THR A 460 -4.81 3.44 -8.84
CA THR A 460 -3.64 3.09 -9.63
C THR A 460 -2.80 2.01 -8.95
N LEU A 461 -2.31 1.06 -9.75
CA LEU A 461 -1.27 0.12 -9.36
C LEU A 461 0.05 0.62 -9.94
N THR A 462 1.11 0.70 -9.15
CA THR A 462 2.41 1.22 -9.60
C THR A 462 3.55 0.34 -9.12
N ARG A 463 4.57 0.08 -9.98
CA ARG A 463 5.69 -0.82 -9.65
C ARG A 463 6.63 -0.23 -8.61
N SER A 464 6.66 1.07 -8.48
CA SER A 464 7.54 1.78 -7.56
C SER A 464 6.73 2.71 -6.66
N ALA A 465 7.29 3.05 -5.50
CA ALA A 465 6.66 3.95 -4.54
C ALA A 465 7.72 4.82 -3.84
N PHE A 466 7.31 6.00 -3.41
CA PHE A 466 8.12 6.84 -2.55
C PHE A 466 7.25 7.44 -1.42
N ALA A 467 7.90 7.98 -0.38
CA ALA A 467 7.21 8.57 0.77
C ALA A 467 6.10 9.53 0.33
N GLY A 468 4.92 9.42 0.92
CA GLY A 468 3.74 10.23 0.58
C GLY A 468 2.90 9.71 -0.58
N GLN A 469 3.27 8.63 -1.26
CA GLN A 469 2.52 8.13 -2.42
C GLN A 469 1.12 7.60 -2.06
N GLN A 470 0.88 7.19 -0.82
CA GLN A 470 -0.43 6.76 -0.34
C GLN A 470 -1.54 7.77 -0.61
N ARG A 471 -1.23 9.08 -0.64
CA ARG A 471 -2.20 10.15 -0.91
C ARG A 471 -2.76 10.16 -2.34
N ASN A 472 -2.13 9.42 -3.25
CA ASN A 472 -2.48 9.37 -4.68
C ASN A 472 -3.39 8.17 -5.04
N ALA A 473 -4.09 7.56 -4.09
CA ALA A 473 -4.91 6.35 -4.29
C ALA A 473 -4.12 5.21 -4.98
N ALA A 474 -2.86 5.04 -4.58
CA ALA A 474 -1.92 4.13 -5.20
C ALA A 474 -1.71 2.86 -4.35
N ALA A 475 -1.75 1.71 -5.02
CA ALA A 475 -1.21 0.45 -4.52
C ALA A 475 0.10 0.11 -5.24
N THR A 476 0.95 -0.69 -4.60
CA THR A 476 2.22 -1.15 -5.18
C THR A 476 2.27 -2.67 -5.19
N TRP A 477 2.99 -3.25 -6.15
CA TRP A 477 3.19 -4.71 -6.17
C TRP A 477 4.67 -5.08 -6.14
N SER A 478 4.92 -6.35 -5.91
CA SER A 478 6.26 -6.92 -5.73
C SER A 478 7.20 -6.85 -6.96
N GLY A 479 6.72 -6.36 -8.12
CA GLY A 479 7.46 -6.41 -9.38
C GLY A 479 7.58 -7.83 -9.95
N ASP A 480 8.54 -8.04 -10.85
CA ASP A 480 8.69 -9.25 -11.67
C ASP A 480 9.47 -10.35 -10.93
N ILE A 481 8.84 -10.94 -9.93
CA ILE A 481 9.43 -11.97 -9.05
C ILE A 481 9.37 -13.38 -9.67
N ASN A 482 10.21 -14.28 -9.19
CA ASN A 482 10.36 -15.65 -9.67
C ASN A 482 9.48 -16.66 -8.89
N ALA A 483 8.94 -17.66 -9.59
CA ALA A 483 8.11 -18.72 -9.01
C ALA A 483 8.98 -19.70 -8.20
N ARG A 484 9.03 -19.48 -6.89
CA ARG A 484 9.75 -20.23 -5.88
C ARG A 484 9.09 -20.03 -4.52
N PHE A 485 9.13 -21.02 -3.64
CA PHE A 485 8.59 -20.86 -2.29
C PHE A 485 9.43 -19.93 -1.40
N ASP A 486 10.75 -19.93 -1.55
CA ASP A 486 11.63 -19.01 -0.82
C ASP A 486 11.40 -17.54 -1.24
N VAL A 487 11.10 -17.28 -2.52
CA VAL A 487 10.67 -15.95 -2.99
C VAL A 487 9.29 -15.58 -2.42
N MET A 488 8.33 -16.52 -2.40
CA MET A 488 7.03 -16.29 -1.78
C MET A 488 7.17 -15.91 -0.30
N ARG A 489 8.09 -16.57 0.44
CA ARG A 489 8.35 -16.25 1.85
C ARG A 489 8.84 -14.82 2.01
N ASP A 490 9.78 -14.37 1.16
CA ASP A 490 10.29 -13.01 1.22
C ASP A 490 9.21 -11.95 0.96
N GLN A 491 8.17 -12.29 0.20
CA GLN A 491 7.06 -11.35 -0.04
C GLN A 491 6.27 -11.02 1.24
N ILE A 492 6.31 -11.88 2.25
CA ILE A 492 5.61 -11.64 3.52
C ILE A 492 6.28 -10.47 4.26
N SER A 493 7.59 -10.58 4.53
CA SER A 493 8.36 -9.51 5.17
C SER A 493 8.40 -8.22 4.32
N SER A 494 8.50 -8.35 2.99
CA SER A 494 8.44 -7.23 2.05
C SER A 494 7.15 -6.43 2.17
N GLY A 495 5.99 -7.10 2.13
CA GLY A 495 4.68 -6.45 2.25
C GLY A 495 4.43 -5.85 3.63
N ILE A 496 4.91 -6.51 4.70
CA ILE A 496 4.84 -5.99 6.07
C ILE A 496 5.66 -4.70 6.19
N ASN A 497 6.93 -4.72 5.78
CA ASN A 497 7.80 -3.54 5.86
C ASN A 497 7.32 -2.40 4.97
N PHE A 498 6.80 -2.71 3.76
CA PHE A 498 6.17 -1.71 2.91
C PHE A 498 4.99 -1.01 3.60
N SER A 499 4.14 -1.77 4.28
CA SER A 499 3.01 -1.24 5.04
C SER A 499 3.45 -0.44 6.26
N MET A 500 4.46 -0.91 7.00
CA MET A 500 5.06 -0.22 8.14
C MET A 500 5.86 1.03 7.73
N ALA A 501 6.27 1.13 6.46
CA ALA A 501 6.80 2.36 5.88
C ALA A 501 5.71 3.40 5.55
N GLY A 502 4.48 3.20 5.99
CA GLY A 502 3.38 4.17 5.91
C GLY A 502 2.52 4.09 4.65
N ILE A 503 2.80 3.18 3.69
CA ILE A 503 2.01 3.01 2.46
C ILE A 503 1.11 1.77 2.59
N PRO A 504 -0.24 1.93 2.71
CA PRO A 504 -1.12 0.86 3.23
C PRO A 504 -1.56 -0.18 2.20
N TYR A 505 -1.43 0.09 0.90
CA TYR A 505 -1.99 -0.77 -0.14
C TYR A 505 -0.89 -1.45 -0.94
N TRP A 506 -0.82 -2.77 -0.80
CA TRP A 506 0.20 -3.61 -1.41
C TRP A 506 -0.40 -4.92 -1.95
N THR A 507 0.27 -5.51 -2.93
CA THR A 507 -0.01 -6.84 -3.47
C THR A 507 1.28 -7.49 -3.97
N ALA A 508 1.20 -8.76 -4.36
CA ALA A 508 2.24 -9.48 -5.08
C ALA A 508 1.66 -10.04 -6.38
N ASP A 509 2.51 -10.41 -7.32
CA ASP A 509 2.10 -11.27 -8.43
C ASP A 509 1.85 -12.68 -7.91
N ILE A 510 0.58 -13.05 -7.71
CA ILE A 510 0.22 -14.35 -7.15
C ILE A 510 0.63 -15.47 -8.13
N GLY A 511 1.47 -16.37 -7.63
CA GLY A 511 2.09 -17.43 -8.41
C GLY A 511 3.35 -16.99 -9.14
N ALA A 512 3.84 -15.78 -8.84
CA ALA A 512 4.98 -15.06 -9.40
C ALA A 512 4.83 -14.64 -10.87
N PHE A 513 5.63 -13.64 -11.28
CA PHE A 513 5.65 -13.19 -12.67
C PHE A 513 6.35 -14.22 -13.57
N PHE A 514 7.62 -14.56 -13.29
CA PHE A 514 8.38 -15.55 -14.04
C PHE A 514 8.23 -16.96 -13.45
N ILE A 515 7.63 -17.88 -14.20
CA ILE A 515 7.52 -19.29 -13.79
C ILE A 515 8.77 -20.10 -14.15
N GLU A 516 9.55 -19.64 -15.13
CA GLU A 516 10.79 -20.24 -15.59
C GLU A 516 11.79 -19.16 -16.03
N GLY A 517 13.06 -19.51 -16.13
CA GLY A 517 14.11 -18.58 -16.54
C GLY A 517 14.30 -17.45 -15.53
N ASN A 518 14.85 -16.33 -15.98
CA ASN A 518 15.17 -15.16 -15.17
C ASN A 518 16.02 -15.51 -13.93
N ASP A 519 17.31 -15.66 -14.11
CA ASP A 519 18.28 -16.08 -13.08
C ASP A 519 18.66 -14.97 -12.07
N LYS A 520 17.85 -13.90 -11.99
CA LYS A 520 18.07 -12.78 -11.05
C LYS A 520 17.43 -13.08 -9.68
N GLY A 521 17.84 -12.33 -8.67
CA GLY A 521 17.39 -12.53 -7.30
C GLY A 521 17.88 -13.86 -6.72
N LYS A 522 16.98 -14.64 -6.10
CA LYS A 522 17.28 -15.96 -5.52
C LYS A 522 17.42 -17.08 -6.55
N GLY A 523 17.46 -16.78 -7.82
CA GLY A 523 17.60 -17.70 -8.93
C GLY A 523 16.34 -17.87 -9.77
N PRO A 524 16.41 -18.66 -10.85
CA PRO A 524 15.34 -18.73 -11.86
C PRO A 524 14.04 -19.35 -11.32
N GLY A 525 12.93 -19.02 -11.97
CA GLY A 525 11.68 -19.76 -11.81
C GLY A 525 11.87 -21.24 -12.15
N LEU A 526 11.20 -22.13 -11.41
CA LEU A 526 11.51 -23.57 -11.40
C LEU A 526 10.49 -24.41 -12.19
N PHE A 527 9.51 -23.80 -12.86
CA PHE A 527 8.33 -24.50 -13.38
C PHE A 527 8.07 -24.28 -14.87
N PRO A 528 8.91 -24.85 -15.75
CA PRO A 528 8.74 -24.68 -17.23
C PRO A 528 7.45 -25.25 -17.79
N LYS A 529 6.73 -26.10 -17.04
CA LYS A 529 5.44 -26.66 -17.45
C LYS A 529 4.24 -25.84 -16.96
N GLY A 530 4.48 -24.79 -16.15
CA GLY A 530 3.44 -23.91 -15.63
C GLY A 530 2.31 -24.65 -14.92
N HIS A 531 1.07 -24.24 -15.17
CA HIS A 531 -0.13 -24.84 -14.54
C HIS A 531 -0.31 -26.34 -14.79
N SER A 532 0.43 -26.95 -15.70
CA SER A 532 0.44 -28.41 -15.92
C SER A 532 1.35 -29.17 -14.93
N ASP A 533 2.18 -28.45 -14.17
CA ASP A 533 3.06 -29.00 -13.15
C ASP A 533 2.35 -29.04 -11.79
N PRO A 534 2.20 -30.23 -11.16
CA PRO A 534 1.56 -30.31 -9.83
C PRO A 534 2.30 -29.49 -8.77
N SER A 535 3.64 -29.40 -8.83
CA SER A 535 4.45 -28.60 -7.90
C SER A 535 4.17 -27.10 -8.06
N TYR A 536 4.01 -26.62 -9.31
CA TYR A 536 3.59 -25.23 -9.53
C TYR A 536 2.15 -24.98 -9.09
N ARG A 537 1.24 -25.94 -9.31
CA ARG A 537 -0.15 -25.80 -8.82
C ARG A 537 -0.19 -25.65 -7.30
N GLU A 538 0.64 -26.42 -6.57
CA GLU A 538 0.77 -26.26 -5.12
C GLU A 538 1.29 -24.87 -4.75
N LEU A 539 2.39 -24.42 -5.34
CA LEU A 539 2.93 -23.07 -5.12
C LEU A 539 1.87 -22.00 -5.39
N TYR A 540 1.17 -22.10 -6.54
CA TYR A 540 0.15 -21.14 -6.93
C TYR A 540 -1.01 -21.10 -5.92
N VAL A 541 -1.52 -22.25 -5.52
CA VAL A 541 -2.61 -22.35 -4.54
C VAL A 541 -2.19 -21.77 -3.18
N ARG A 542 -0.97 -22.10 -2.68
CA ARG A 542 -0.45 -21.53 -1.43
C ARG A 542 -0.27 -20.02 -1.52
N TRP A 543 0.23 -19.52 -2.65
CA TRP A 543 0.35 -18.08 -2.89
C TRP A 543 -1.01 -17.39 -3.00
N PHE A 544 -1.98 -18.07 -3.60
CA PHE A 544 -3.34 -17.55 -3.72
C PHE A 544 -4.06 -17.45 -2.36
N GLN A 545 -3.83 -18.43 -1.50
CA GLN A 545 -4.28 -18.38 -0.10
C GLN A 545 -3.70 -17.17 0.64
N PHE A 546 -2.40 -16.92 0.51
CA PHE A 546 -1.74 -15.72 1.01
C PHE A 546 -2.34 -14.45 0.39
N GLY A 547 -2.51 -14.42 -0.92
CA GLY A 547 -3.07 -13.32 -1.67
C GLY A 547 -4.47 -12.88 -1.22
N ALA A 548 -5.31 -13.84 -0.78
CA ALA A 548 -6.65 -13.54 -0.26
C ALA A 548 -6.64 -12.68 1.02
N PHE A 549 -5.49 -12.60 1.71
CA PHE A 549 -5.25 -11.79 2.91
C PHE A 549 -4.22 -10.67 2.67
N LEU A 550 -4.07 -10.23 1.42
CA LEU A 550 -3.38 -8.98 1.08
C LEU A 550 -4.38 -7.82 0.93
N PRO A 551 -3.95 -6.58 1.09
CA PRO A 551 -4.82 -5.41 0.85
C PRO A 551 -5.48 -5.46 -0.53
N ILE A 552 -4.73 -5.80 -1.58
CA ILE A 552 -5.23 -6.01 -2.95
C ILE A 552 -5.02 -7.49 -3.33
N PHE A 553 -6.06 -8.15 -3.85
CA PHE A 553 -6.05 -9.58 -4.18
C PHE A 553 -6.00 -9.79 -5.70
N ARG A 554 -4.79 -9.93 -6.27
CA ARG A 554 -4.55 -9.91 -7.73
C ARG A 554 -3.70 -11.09 -8.19
N ALA A 555 -4.24 -11.95 -9.06
CA ALA A 555 -3.45 -12.92 -9.81
C ALA A 555 -2.78 -12.24 -11.00
N HIS A 556 -1.48 -12.51 -11.23
CA HIS A 556 -0.74 -12.03 -12.40
C HIS A 556 0.52 -12.86 -12.65
N GLY A 557 1.01 -12.84 -13.88
CA GLY A 557 2.29 -13.40 -14.31
C GLY A 557 2.33 -13.80 -15.77
N THR A 558 3.52 -14.13 -16.26
CA THR A 558 3.78 -14.52 -17.67
C THR A 558 3.84 -16.03 -17.87
N ALA A 559 3.92 -16.44 -19.12
CA ALA A 559 4.22 -17.79 -19.63
C ALA A 559 3.19 -18.89 -19.31
N THR A 560 2.25 -18.71 -18.41
CA THR A 560 1.19 -19.68 -18.10
C THR A 560 -0.12 -18.98 -17.75
N PRO A 561 -1.29 -19.54 -18.08
CA PRO A 561 -2.57 -18.98 -17.66
C PRO A 561 -2.70 -18.88 -16.14
N ARG A 562 -3.47 -17.89 -15.66
CA ARG A 562 -3.74 -17.65 -14.24
C ARG A 562 -5.22 -17.81 -13.87
N GLU A 563 -6.08 -18.13 -14.81
CA GLU A 563 -7.51 -18.34 -14.60
C GLU A 563 -7.74 -19.58 -13.71
N VAL A 564 -8.71 -19.50 -12.80
CA VAL A 564 -9.00 -20.53 -11.77
C VAL A 564 -9.15 -21.94 -12.37
N TRP A 565 -9.87 -22.08 -13.47
CA TRP A 565 -10.12 -23.37 -14.17
C TRP A 565 -8.90 -23.97 -14.86
N ARG A 566 -7.78 -23.27 -14.91
CA ARG A 566 -6.50 -23.80 -15.40
C ARG A 566 -5.79 -24.65 -14.36
N PHE A 567 -6.17 -24.49 -13.09
CA PHE A 567 -5.59 -25.23 -11.97
C PHE A 567 -6.41 -26.45 -11.56
N GLY A 568 -7.42 -26.81 -12.29
CA GLY A 568 -8.28 -27.96 -12.11
C GLY A 568 -9.69 -27.71 -12.62
N GLU A 569 -10.48 -28.78 -12.74
CA GLU A 569 -11.91 -28.71 -12.99
C GLU A 569 -12.69 -28.76 -11.67
N VAL A 570 -13.99 -28.51 -11.73
CA VAL A 570 -14.89 -28.66 -10.57
C VAL A 570 -14.71 -30.03 -9.93
N GLY A 571 -14.40 -30.05 -8.62
CA GLY A 571 -14.06 -31.25 -7.85
C GLY A 571 -12.55 -31.52 -7.71
N ASP A 572 -11.69 -30.84 -8.48
CA ASP A 572 -10.24 -30.91 -8.30
C ASP A 572 -9.79 -30.00 -7.16
N TRP A 573 -8.83 -30.45 -6.38
CA TRP A 573 -8.32 -29.74 -5.20
C TRP A 573 -7.84 -28.32 -5.51
N GLY A 574 -7.20 -28.11 -6.68
CA GLY A 574 -6.71 -26.80 -7.09
C GLY A 574 -7.86 -25.82 -7.33
N TYR A 575 -8.85 -26.24 -8.14
CA TYR A 575 -10.03 -25.42 -8.43
C TYR A 575 -10.81 -25.08 -7.15
N GLU A 576 -11.16 -26.10 -6.37
CA GLU A 576 -11.98 -25.94 -5.16
C GLU A 576 -11.30 -25.02 -4.12
N THR A 577 -9.98 -25.15 -3.97
CA THR A 577 -9.24 -24.27 -3.05
C THR A 577 -9.22 -22.82 -3.52
N LEU A 578 -8.98 -22.57 -4.80
CA LEU A 578 -8.98 -21.20 -5.34
C LEU A 578 -10.35 -20.55 -5.18
N VAL A 579 -11.44 -21.27 -5.53
CA VAL A 579 -12.81 -20.76 -5.36
C VAL A 579 -13.12 -20.49 -3.89
N LYS A 580 -12.78 -21.43 -2.97
CA LYS A 580 -12.96 -21.27 -1.52
C LYS A 580 -12.37 -19.95 -1.01
N PHE A 581 -11.15 -19.59 -1.43
CA PHE A 581 -10.49 -18.38 -0.96
C PHE A 581 -11.01 -17.10 -1.63
N ILE A 582 -11.47 -17.18 -2.87
CA ILE A 582 -12.22 -16.07 -3.48
C ILE A 582 -13.52 -15.82 -2.71
N GLU A 583 -14.31 -16.87 -2.48
CA GLU A 583 -15.58 -16.76 -1.74
C GLU A 583 -15.38 -16.23 -0.31
N LEU A 584 -14.34 -16.70 0.39
CA LEU A 584 -13.97 -16.19 1.71
C LEU A 584 -13.63 -14.70 1.67
N ARG A 585 -12.87 -14.24 0.65
CA ARG A 585 -12.55 -12.82 0.44
C ARG A 585 -13.81 -11.97 0.31
N TYR A 586 -14.79 -12.43 -0.46
CA TYR A 586 -16.06 -11.72 -0.63
C TYR A 586 -16.93 -11.73 0.64
N ARG A 587 -16.91 -12.80 1.41
CA ARG A 587 -17.56 -12.83 2.72
C ARG A 587 -16.89 -11.91 3.73
N LEU A 588 -15.59 -11.71 3.64
CA LEU A 588 -14.83 -10.80 4.50
C LEU A 588 -14.93 -9.32 4.08
N LEU A 589 -15.62 -8.97 2.99
CA LEU A 589 -15.71 -7.57 2.54
C LEU A 589 -16.20 -6.58 3.61
N PRO A 590 -17.18 -6.87 4.49
CA PRO A 590 -17.54 -5.94 5.56
C PRO A 590 -16.40 -5.66 6.54
N TYR A 591 -15.60 -6.67 6.86
CA TYR A 591 -14.39 -6.56 7.68
C TYR A 591 -13.29 -5.75 6.98
N ILE A 592 -13.01 -6.10 5.71
CA ILE A 592 -11.96 -5.46 4.90
C ILE A 592 -12.29 -4.00 4.64
N TYR A 593 -13.53 -3.71 4.25
CA TYR A 593 -13.94 -2.35 3.91
C TYR A 593 -14.02 -1.42 5.12
N SER A 594 -14.43 -1.95 6.28
CA SER A 594 -14.35 -1.21 7.55
C SER A 594 -12.90 -0.97 7.98
N SER A 595 -11.99 -1.93 7.75
CA SER A 595 -10.56 -1.73 7.98
C SER A 595 -9.96 -0.69 7.02
N ALA A 596 -10.39 -0.68 5.76
CA ALA A 596 -9.98 0.33 4.78
C ALA A 596 -10.47 1.75 5.14
N TRP A 597 -11.67 1.87 5.73
CA TRP A 597 -12.12 3.14 6.29
C TRP A 597 -11.15 3.65 7.38
N ARG A 598 -10.71 2.78 8.28
CA ARG A 598 -9.72 3.14 9.30
C ARG A 598 -8.37 3.56 8.70
N VAL A 599 -7.97 2.97 7.56
CA VAL A 599 -6.76 3.44 6.84
C VAL A 599 -6.90 4.91 6.46
N THR A 600 -8.08 5.34 6.01
CA THR A 600 -8.35 6.71 5.60
C THR A 600 -8.59 7.65 6.79
N SER A 601 -9.41 7.23 7.77
CA SER A 601 -9.84 8.09 8.89
C SER A 601 -8.81 8.19 10.01
N ASP A 602 -8.12 7.07 10.32
CA ASP A 602 -7.29 6.95 11.52
C ASP A 602 -5.80 6.80 11.19
N GLY A 603 -5.43 6.67 9.90
CA GLY A 603 -4.07 6.30 9.51
C GLY A 603 -3.72 4.83 9.81
N TYR A 604 -4.72 3.95 9.97
CA TYR A 604 -4.55 2.53 10.29
C TYR A 604 -3.81 1.75 9.19
N THR A 605 -3.19 0.63 9.53
CA THR A 605 -2.48 -0.25 8.59
C THR A 605 -3.17 -1.62 8.54
N MET A 606 -3.52 -2.09 7.33
CA MET A 606 -4.29 -3.31 7.14
C MET A 606 -3.43 -4.58 7.19
N MET A 607 -2.25 -4.58 6.55
CA MET A 607 -1.24 -5.65 6.64
C MET A 607 -0.23 -5.27 7.70
N ARG A 608 -0.28 -5.94 8.87
CA ARG A 608 0.37 -5.49 10.12
C ARG A 608 1.45 -6.47 10.55
N GLY A 609 2.66 -5.99 10.76
CA GLY A 609 3.68 -6.77 11.45
C GLY A 609 3.27 -7.09 12.89
N LEU A 610 3.59 -8.28 13.38
CA LEU A 610 3.24 -8.67 14.75
C LEU A 610 3.72 -7.66 15.82
N PRO A 611 4.89 -7.00 15.70
CA PRO A 611 5.33 -5.99 16.66
C PRO A 611 4.39 -4.77 16.81
N MET A 612 3.52 -4.49 15.84
CA MET A 612 2.55 -3.40 15.92
C MET A 612 1.50 -3.63 17.02
N ASP A 613 1.11 -4.89 17.23
CA ASP A 613 0.07 -5.28 18.19
C ASP A 613 0.63 -6.00 19.42
N PHE A 614 1.89 -6.46 19.37
CA PHE A 614 2.56 -7.25 20.39
C PHE A 614 3.97 -6.73 20.70
N SER A 615 4.13 -5.41 20.83
CA SER A 615 5.41 -4.74 21.11
C SER A 615 6.07 -5.19 22.43
N ASN A 616 5.31 -5.77 23.36
CA ASN A 616 5.79 -6.31 24.61
C ASN A 616 6.25 -7.78 24.53
N ASP A 617 6.19 -8.39 23.35
CA ASP A 617 6.62 -9.77 23.09
C ASP A 617 7.82 -9.75 22.09
N PRO A 618 9.07 -9.75 22.58
CA PRO A 618 10.25 -9.68 21.72
C PRO A 618 10.37 -10.83 20.72
N THR A 619 9.70 -11.98 20.96
CA THR A 619 9.68 -13.10 20.00
C THR A 619 9.07 -12.66 18.67
N THR A 620 8.14 -11.72 18.69
CA THR A 620 7.46 -11.21 17.49
C THR A 620 8.36 -10.36 16.59
N PHE A 621 9.48 -9.82 17.09
CA PHE A 621 10.29 -8.82 16.41
C PHE A 621 10.98 -9.33 15.14
N SER A 622 11.24 -10.63 15.07
CA SER A 622 11.94 -11.25 13.94
C SER A 622 11.10 -12.31 13.20
N ILE A 623 9.79 -12.42 13.50
CA ILE A 623 8.91 -13.35 12.78
C ILE A 623 8.61 -12.76 11.40
N ASP A 624 9.13 -13.41 10.36
CA ASP A 624 9.09 -12.98 8.96
C ASP A 624 7.96 -13.60 8.12
N ASN A 625 7.24 -14.59 8.69
CA ASN A 625 6.25 -15.40 7.98
C ASN A 625 4.85 -15.34 8.58
N GLN A 626 4.58 -14.42 9.50
CA GLN A 626 3.28 -14.21 10.12
C GLN A 626 2.95 -12.72 10.22
N TYR A 627 1.69 -12.38 10.07
CA TYR A 627 1.21 -10.99 10.17
C TYR A 627 -0.27 -10.94 10.56
N LEU A 628 -0.77 -9.79 11.00
CA LEU A 628 -2.19 -9.54 11.14
C LEU A 628 -2.76 -8.90 9.88
N PHE A 629 -3.88 -9.42 9.40
CA PHE A 629 -4.72 -8.80 8.39
C PHE A 629 -5.92 -8.12 9.04
N GLY A 630 -5.91 -6.80 9.06
CA GLY A 630 -6.81 -5.99 9.89
C GLY A 630 -6.58 -6.24 11.39
N PRO A 631 -7.56 -5.91 12.25
CA PRO A 631 -7.37 -5.95 13.72
C PRO A 631 -7.37 -7.36 14.34
N SER A 632 -7.81 -8.40 13.61
CA SER A 632 -8.21 -9.65 14.28
C SER A 632 -7.83 -10.94 13.57
N ILE A 633 -7.24 -10.94 12.39
CA ILE A 633 -6.93 -12.17 11.67
C ILE A 633 -5.42 -12.33 11.52
N MET A 634 -4.80 -13.19 12.32
CA MET A 634 -3.41 -13.58 12.14
C MET A 634 -3.29 -14.62 11.03
N VAL A 635 -2.39 -14.37 10.09
CA VAL A 635 -2.17 -15.15 8.87
C VAL A 635 -0.77 -15.75 8.91
N THR A 636 -0.66 -17.06 8.68
CA THR A 636 0.62 -17.76 8.54
C THR A 636 0.66 -18.49 7.19
N PRO A 637 1.16 -17.89 6.13
CA PRO A 637 1.27 -18.55 4.82
C PRO A 637 2.15 -19.82 4.87
N VAL A 638 1.75 -20.84 4.10
CA VAL A 638 2.57 -22.05 3.89
C VAL A 638 3.59 -21.75 2.80
N THR A 639 4.86 -21.75 3.15
CA THR A 639 5.97 -21.28 2.30
C THR A 639 6.94 -22.38 1.88
N GLU A 640 6.45 -23.61 1.77
CA GLU A 640 7.21 -24.78 1.34
C GLU A 640 6.31 -25.79 0.64
N HIS A 641 6.92 -26.68 -0.15
CA HIS A 641 6.23 -27.82 -0.73
C HIS A 641 5.83 -28.81 0.37
N GLN A 642 4.61 -29.29 0.34
CA GLN A 642 4.08 -30.27 1.30
C GLN A 642 3.44 -31.49 0.64
N TYR A 643 3.08 -31.40 -0.65
CA TYR A 643 2.38 -32.44 -1.40
C TYR A 643 3.08 -32.84 -2.69
N TYR A 644 3.67 -31.89 -3.40
CA TYR A 644 4.24 -32.09 -4.71
C TYR A 644 5.67 -31.53 -4.76
N PRO A 645 6.69 -32.31 -4.31
CA PRO A 645 8.07 -31.85 -4.28
C PRO A 645 8.64 -31.64 -5.69
N LEU A 646 9.67 -30.80 -5.80
CA LEU A 646 10.40 -30.61 -7.05
C LEU A 646 11.19 -31.87 -7.44
N GLU A 647 11.74 -32.59 -6.46
CA GLU A 647 12.44 -33.86 -6.65
C GLU A 647 11.49 -35.01 -6.33
N ALA A 648 11.34 -35.93 -7.28
CA ALA A 648 10.29 -36.98 -7.23
C ALA A 648 10.36 -37.90 -5.98
N ASP A 649 11.54 -38.04 -5.37
CA ASP A 649 11.78 -38.94 -4.22
C ASP A 649 12.00 -38.20 -2.90
N ALA A 650 11.69 -36.86 -2.84
CA ALA A 650 11.84 -36.11 -1.60
C ALA A 650 10.83 -36.59 -0.54
N ASP A 651 11.30 -36.82 0.67
CA ASP A 651 10.45 -37.12 1.82
C ASP A 651 9.83 -35.81 2.32
N MET A 652 8.55 -35.65 2.15
CA MET A 652 7.82 -34.41 2.47
C MET A 652 7.35 -34.33 3.91
N GLY A 653 7.40 -35.45 4.67
CA GLY A 653 6.83 -35.50 6.01
C GLY A 653 5.31 -35.29 6.04
N GLU A 654 4.78 -34.95 7.21
CA GLU A 654 3.36 -34.59 7.35
C GLU A 654 3.16 -33.13 6.93
N PRO A 655 2.05 -32.78 6.24
CA PRO A 655 1.75 -31.41 5.86
C PRO A 655 1.34 -30.58 7.09
N GLU A 656 2.29 -29.91 7.69
CA GLU A 656 2.10 -29.09 8.89
C GLU A 656 3.08 -27.92 8.92
N VAL A 657 2.74 -26.86 9.66
CA VAL A 657 3.60 -25.70 9.90
C VAL A 657 3.64 -25.34 11.38
N SER A 658 4.76 -24.76 11.80
CA SER A 658 4.90 -24.16 13.13
C SER A 658 4.34 -22.75 13.10
N VAL A 659 3.45 -22.43 14.05
CA VAL A 659 2.81 -21.12 14.21
C VAL A 659 3.14 -20.60 15.60
N TYR A 660 3.67 -19.37 15.68
CA TYR A 660 3.80 -18.67 16.95
C TYR A 660 2.50 -17.94 17.29
N LEU A 661 1.98 -18.15 18.45
CA LEU A 661 0.84 -17.42 19.00
C LEU A 661 1.37 -16.38 19.99
N PRO A 662 1.36 -15.06 19.66
CA PRO A 662 1.86 -14.02 20.53
C PRO A 662 1.28 -14.05 21.94
N SER A 663 2.09 -13.67 22.92
CA SER A 663 1.75 -13.71 24.34
C SER A 663 0.67 -12.69 24.73
N GLY A 664 0.06 -12.89 25.91
CA GLY A 664 -0.91 -11.95 26.50
C GLY A 664 -2.35 -12.12 26.03
N LYS A 665 -2.63 -13.05 25.11
CA LYS A 665 -3.96 -13.35 24.61
C LYS A 665 -4.20 -14.87 24.50
N THR A 666 -5.46 -15.28 24.55
CA THR A 666 -5.92 -16.59 24.07
C THR A 666 -6.22 -16.46 22.57
N TRP A 667 -5.96 -17.50 21.80
CA TRP A 667 -6.12 -17.54 20.35
C TRP A 667 -7.11 -18.61 19.94
N PHE A 668 -7.88 -18.35 18.90
CA PHE A 668 -8.82 -19.30 18.32
C PHE A 668 -8.36 -19.65 16.90
N ASP A 669 -8.34 -20.93 16.58
CA ASP A 669 -8.25 -21.38 15.20
C ASP A 669 -9.49 -20.91 14.43
N PHE A 670 -9.29 -20.15 13.34
CA PHE A 670 -10.39 -19.56 12.56
C PHE A 670 -11.34 -20.60 11.97
N TRP A 671 -10.79 -21.78 11.59
CA TRP A 671 -11.55 -22.83 10.92
C TRP A 671 -12.35 -23.68 11.90
N THR A 672 -11.76 -24.05 13.02
CA THR A 672 -12.31 -25.02 13.95
C THR A 672 -12.89 -24.41 15.24
N GLY A 673 -12.51 -23.18 15.57
CA GLY A 673 -12.85 -22.57 16.86
C GLY A 673 -12.03 -23.11 18.05
N GLN A 674 -11.05 -23.98 17.81
CA GLN A 674 -10.19 -24.50 18.87
C GLN A 674 -9.39 -23.39 19.52
N GLN A 675 -9.36 -23.42 20.88
CA GLN A 675 -8.62 -22.44 21.67
C GLN A 675 -7.19 -22.89 21.97
N HIS A 676 -6.28 -21.90 21.99
CA HIS A 676 -4.88 -22.07 22.37
C HIS A 676 -4.43 -20.89 23.24
N ASP A 677 -3.57 -21.16 24.20
CA ASP A 677 -2.90 -20.09 24.95
C ASP A 677 -1.84 -19.40 24.10
N GLY A 678 -1.62 -18.11 24.29
CA GLY A 678 -0.52 -17.37 23.67
C GLY A 678 0.82 -17.61 24.34
N GLY A 679 1.90 -17.02 23.77
CA GLY A 679 3.28 -17.14 24.24
C GLY A 679 3.93 -18.50 23.89
N GLN A 680 3.49 -19.17 22.83
CA GLN A 680 3.98 -20.50 22.45
C GLN A 680 3.95 -20.75 20.95
N TYR A 681 4.76 -21.70 20.51
CA TYR A 681 4.64 -22.31 19.19
C TYR A 681 3.69 -23.51 19.24
N ILE A 682 2.84 -23.62 18.23
CA ILE A 682 1.97 -24.76 17.99
C ILE A 682 2.25 -25.35 16.61
N VAL A 683 1.91 -26.62 16.41
CA VAL A 683 1.94 -27.27 15.10
C VAL A 683 0.52 -27.33 14.54
N LYS A 684 0.35 -26.72 13.34
CA LYS A 684 -0.93 -26.75 12.62
C LYS A 684 -0.82 -27.65 11.39
N LYS A 685 -1.71 -28.65 11.29
CA LYS A 685 -1.89 -29.42 10.05
C LYS A 685 -2.43 -28.51 8.95
N THR A 686 -1.84 -28.64 7.75
CA THR A 686 -2.12 -27.81 6.59
C THR A 686 -2.59 -28.61 5.38
N PRO A 687 -3.78 -29.24 5.43
CA PRO A 687 -4.42 -29.72 4.20
C PRO A 687 -4.34 -28.66 3.11
N ILE A 688 -4.32 -29.07 1.84
CA ILE A 688 -4.06 -28.14 0.73
C ILE A 688 -5.03 -26.95 0.68
N ASP A 689 -6.23 -27.13 1.19
CA ASP A 689 -7.31 -26.13 1.26
C ASP A 689 -7.34 -25.34 2.59
N ILE A 690 -6.35 -25.53 3.47
CA ILE A 690 -6.24 -24.83 4.76
C ILE A 690 -5.02 -23.92 4.76
N LEU A 691 -5.26 -22.64 4.98
CA LEU A 691 -4.28 -21.62 5.40
C LEU A 691 -4.41 -21.48 6.92
N PRO A 692 -3.33 -21.60 7.71
CA PRO A 692 -3.38 -21.28 9.13
C PRO A 692 -3.81 -19.85 9.41
N LEU A 693 -4.97 -19.70 10.04
CA LEU A 693 -5.57 -18.44 10.46
C LEU A 693 -5.93 -18.54 11.94
N TYR A 694 -5.55 -17.53 12.70
CA TYR A 694 -5.84 -17.45 14.12
C TYR A 694 -6.45 -16.10 14.49
N VAL A 695 -7.37 -16.11 15.42
CA VAL A 695 -8.10 -14.92 15.88
C VAL A 695 -7.90 -14.76 17.39
N PRO A 696 -7.45 -13.61 17.88
CA PRO A 696 -7.29 -13.39 19.31
C PRO A 696 -8.65 -13.26 20.00
N ALA A 697 -8.73 -13.72 21.25
CA ALA A 697 -9.87 -13.47 22.13
C ALA A 697 -10.14 -11.96 22.24
N GLY A 698 -11.42 -11.58 22.33
CA GLY A 698 -11.83 -10.20 22.26
C GLY A 698 -11.85 -9.66 20.81
N SER A 699 -12.34 -10.47 19.86
CA SER A 699 -12.49 -10.07 18.46
C SER A 699 -13.92 -10.22 17.97
N ILE A 700 -14.31 -9.33 17.05
CA ILE A 700 -15.56 -9.40 16.28
C ILE A 700 -15.21 -9.38 14.80
N ILE A 701 -15.61 -10.42 14.05
CA ILE A 701 -15.40 -10.51 12.61
C ILE A 701 -16.75 -10.53 11.91
N PRO A 702 -17.13 -9.45 11.19
CA PRO A 702 -18.30 -9.45 10.35
C PRO A 702 -18.04 -10.16 9.02
N LEU A 703 -18.91 -11.08 8.65
CA LEU A 703 -18.93 -11.79 7.37
C LEU A 703 -20.22 -11.47 6.62
N GLY A 704 -20.09 -10.94 5.41
CA GLY A 704 -21.23 -10.67 4.54
C GLY A 704 -21.76 -11.91 3.83
N PRO A 705 -22.85 -11.76 3.07
CA PRO A 705 -23.35 -12.80 2.19
C PRO A 705 -22.38 -13.03 1.03
N LEU A 706 -22.38 -14.24 0.46
CA LEU A 706 -21.65 -14.53 -0.77
C LEU A 706 -22.21 -13.70 -1.91
N LYS A 707 -21.30 -13.09 -2.67
CA LYS A 707 -21.58 -12.19 -3.80
C LYS A 707 -20.74 -12.54 -5.01
N GLN A 708 -21.20 -12.16 -6.19
CA GLN A 708 -20.46 -12.32 -7.44
C GLN A 708 -19.55 -11.11 -7.74
N TRP A 709 -19.85 -9.94 -7.18
CA TRP A 709 -19.00 -8.74 -7.18
C TRP A 709 -19.31 -7.89 -5.93
N ALA A 710 -18.42 -7.00 -5.57
CA ALA A 710 -18.44 -6.30 -4.26
C ALA A 710 -19.74 -5.50 -4.00
N THR A 711 -20.36 -4.96 -5.06
CA THR A 711 -21.57 -4.14 -4.98
C THR A 711 -22.84 -4.84 -5.47
N GLU A 712 -22.82 -6.17 -5.74
CA GLU A 712 -23.94 -6.96 -6.27
C GLU A 712 -25.22 -6.79 -5.45
N LYS A 713 -25.10 -6.80 -4.14
CA LYS A 713 -26.20 -6.67 -3.20
C LYS A 713 -25.70 -6.07 -1.90
N GLN A 714 -26.63 -5.55 -1.12
CA GLN A 714 -26.33 -5.03 0.21
C GLN A 714 -25.79 -6.13 1.14
N GLU A 715 -25.05 -5.71 2.19
CA GLU A 715 -24.53 -6.60 3.22
C GLU A 715 -25.67 -7.03 4.17
N ASP A 716 -26.48 -7.99 3.74
CA ASP A 716 -27.63 -8.54 4.49
C ASP A 716 -27.89 -9.99 4.10
N PRO A 717 -27.91 -10.94 5.08
CA PRO A 717 -27.50 -10.73 6.48
C PRO A 717 -26.00 -10.57 6.66
N ILE A 718 -25.57 -9.98 7.79
CA ILE A 718 -24.19 -10.02 8.27
C ILE A 718 -24.07 -11.02 9.40
N GLU A 719 -23.19 -12.02 9.27
CA GLU A 719 -22.77 -12.91 10.35
C GLU A 719 -21.71 -12.20 11.21
N LEU A 720 -21.97 -12.02 12.50
CA LEU A 720 -21.01 -11.50 13.46
C LEU A 720 -20.41 -12.67 14.24
N ARG A 721 -19.17 -13.04 13.94
CA ARG A 721 -18.41 -14.01 14.73
C ARG A 721 -17.74 -13.31 15.90
N ILE A 722 -18.09 -13.72 17.12
CA ILE A 722 -17.56 -13.21 18.37
C ILE A 722 -16.61 -14.26 18.94
N TYR A 723 -15.38 -13.86 19.19
CA TYR A 723 -14.34 -14.69 19.80
C TYR A 723 -14.19 -14.26 21.27
N PRO A 724 -14.81 -15.00 22.21
CA PRO A 724 -14.91 -14.60 23.61
C PRO A 724 -13.57 -14.70 24.36
N GLY A 725 -13.56 -14.25 25.62
CA GLY A 725 -12.39 -14.28 26.52
C GLY A 725 -11.81 -12.90 26.82
N ALA A 726 -12.27 -11.85 26.12
CA ALA A 726 -12.04 -10.44 26.41
C ALA A 726 -13.13 -9.58 25.77
N ASP A 727 -13.29 -8.35 26.23
CA ASP A 727 -14.16 -7.37 25.61
C ASP A 727 -13.66 -7.06 24.18
N ALA A 728 -14.59 -6.74 23.26
CA ALA A 728 -14.26 -6.45 21.87
C ALA A 728 -15.06 -5.27 21.32
N ASP A 729 -14.41 -4.47 20.49
CA ASP A 729 -15.04 -3.38 19.75
C ASP A 729 -14.81 -3.55 18.25
N PHE A 730 -15.83 -3.21 17.45
CA PHE A 730 -15.76 -3.12 16.01
C PHE A 730 -16.67 -2.01 15.51
N VAL A 731 -16.22 -1.26 14.51
CA VAL A 731 -17.06 -0.25 13.84
C VAL A 731 -17.31 -0.72 12.41
N LEU A 732 -18.56 -1.09 12.12
CA LEU A 732 -18.97 -1.41 10.76
C LEU A 732 -19.18 -0.11 9.99
N TYR A 733 -18.45 0.05 8.88
CA TYR A 733 -18.49 1.20 7.99
C TYR A 733 -19.19 0.85 6.68
N GLU A 734 -19.98 1.78 6.16
CA GLU A 734 -20.65 1.66 4.87
C GLU A 734 -20.81 3.02 4.18
N ASP A 735 -20.62 3.03 2.86
CA ASP A 735 -20.92 4.13 1.96
C ASP A 735 -21.42 3.58 0.60
N ASP A 736 -21.43 4.38 -0.47
CA ASP A 736 -21.86 3.93 -1.79
C ASP A 736 -20.83 3.01 -2.50
N GLY A 737 -19.61 2.97 -2.03
CA GLY A 737 -18.52 2.15 -2.57
C GLY A 737 -17.83 2.69 -3.82
N GLU A 738 -18.29 3.81 -4.39
CA GLU A 738 -17.89 4.28 -5.73
C GLU A 738 -17.40 5.73 -5.76
N THR A 739 -18.05 6.62 -4.99
CA THR A 739 -17.83 8.07 -5.07
C THR A 739 -16.99 8.60 -3.90
N TYR A 740 -16.52 9.85 -4.03
CA TYR A 740 -15.87 10.56 -2.93
C TYR A 740 -16.86 11.28 -1.99
N ASP A 741 -18.16 10.99 -2.08
CA ASP A 741 -19.19 11.64 -1.25
C ASP A 741 -19.01 11.36 0.25
N TYR A 742 -18.27 10.30 0.61
CA TYR A 742 -17.86 10.04 1.99
C TYR A 742 -17.05 11.20 2.60
N GLU A 743 -16.26 11.94 1.81
CA GLU A 743 -15.50 13.11 2.27
C GLU A 743 -16.41 14.25 2.75
N THR A 744 -17.65 14.26 2.29
CA THR A 744 -18.69 15.23 2.71
C THR A 744 -19.70 14.64 3.70
N GLY A 745 -19.42 13.44 4.25
CA GLY A 745 -20.22 12.81 5.29
C GLY A 745 -21.30 11.85 4.77
N ALA A 746 -21.31 11.50 3.48
CA ALA A 746 -22.22 10.49 2.93
C ALA A 746 -21.73 9.06 3.21
N PHE A 747 -21.72 8.66 4.46
CA PHE A 747 -21.42 7.32 4.95
C PHE A 747 -22.20 7.02 6.22
N ALA A 748 -22.19 5.78 6.66
CA ALA A 748 -22.77 5.36 7.93
C ALA A 748 -21.81 4.46 8.71
N THR A 749 -21.86 4.58 10.05
CA THR A 749 -21.13 3.71 10.96
C THR A 749 -22.07 3.09 11.99
N ILE A 750 -21.78 1.83 12.37
CA ILE A 750 -22.48 1.11 13.41
C ILE A 750 -21.43 0.60 14.41
N PRO A 751 -21.35 1.18 15.62
CA PRO A 751 -20.47 0.64 16.68
C PRO A 751 -21.04 -0.69 17.17
N ILE A 752 -20.17 -1.68 17.34
CA ILE A 752 -20.48 -3.02 17.83
C ILE A 752 -19.55 -3.30 19.01
N HIS A 753 -20.10 -3.63 20.17
CA HIS A 753 -19.36 -3.89 21.40
C HIS A 753 -19.77 -5.20 22.03
N TRP A 754 -18.79 -6.02 22.41
CA TRP A 754 -18.95 -7.24 23.18
C TRP A 754 -18.43 -7.04 24.61
N ASP A 755 -19.34 -7.22 25.60
CA ASP A 755 -18.98 -7.31 27.04
C ASP A 755 -18.84 -8.80 27.39
N ASP A 756 -17.62 -9.27 27.49
CA ASP A 756 -17.31 -10.68 27.69
C ASP A 756 -17.82 -11.20 29.04
N ARG A 757 -17.62 -10.39 30.09
CA ARG A 757 -18.06 -10.77 31.43
C ARG A 757 -19.58 -10.97 31.52
N ARG A 758 -20.37 -10.13 30.81
CA ARG A 758 -21.84 -10.20 30.81
C ARG A 758 -22.38 -11.09 29.69
N GLN A 759 -21.54 -11.49 28.76
CA GLN A 759 -21.93 -12.18 27.52
C GLN A 759 -23.00 -11.39 26.76
N HIS A 760 -22.78 -10.10 26.60
CA HIS A 760 -23.70 -9.15 25.95
C HIS A 760 -23.06 -8.56 24.70
N LEU A 761 -23.75 -8.67 23.56
CA LEU A 761 -23.42 -7.93 22.34
C LEU A 761 -24.31 -6.68 22.27
N SER A 762 -23.69 -5.52 22.17
CA SER A 762 -24.37 -4.25 21.96
C SER A 762 -24.12 -3.72 20.55
N LEU A 763 -25.17 -3.46 19.80
CA LEU A 763 -25.15 -2.67 18.58
C LEU A 763 -25.51 -1.24 18.95
N GLY A 764 -24.59 -0.29 18.73
CA GLY A 764 -24.82 1.13 19.00
C GLY A 764 -25.81 1.76 18.03
N SER A 765 -26.20 3.00 18.26
CA SER A 765 -26.99 3.75 17.29
C SER A 765 -26.16 3.99 16.02
N ARG A 766 -26.78 3.79 14.85
CA ARG A 766 -26.15 4.11 13.58
C ARG A 766 -25.94 5.63 13.47
N SER A 767 -24.72 6.03 13.07
CA SER A 767 -24.37 7.42 12.79
C SER A 767 -24.20 7.61 11.29
N GLY A 768 -24.72 8.74 10.77
CA GLY A 768 -24.61 9.08 9.36
C GLY A 768 -25.64 8.38 8.44
N SER A 769 -25.55 8.69 7.17
CA SER A 769 -26.41 8.11 6.12
C SER A 769 -25.82 8.40 4.73
N PHE A 770 -26.17 7.57 3.75
CA PHE A 770 -25.78 7.73 2.35
C PHE A 770 -26.91 7.25 1.43
N PRO A 771 -26.96 7.66 0.15
CA PRO A 771 -27.93 7.18 -0.81
C PRO A 771 -27.85 5.64 -0.99
N GLY A 772 -29.00 4.96 -0.94
CA GLY A 772 -29.04 3.49 -1.07
C GLY A 772 -28.79 2.70 0.21
N MET A 773 -28.53 3.36 1.35
CA MET A 773 -28.29 2.71 2.63
C MET A 773 -29.47 1.84 3.08
N LEU A 774 -29.20 0.64 3.58
CA LEU A 774 -30.20 -0.23 4.21
C LEU A 774 -30.83 0.45 5.43
N GLN A 775 -32.14 0.53 5.47
CA GLN A 775 -32.87 1.05 6.63
C GLN A 775 -32.91 0.04 7.78
N SER A 776 -32.94 -1.23 7.44
CA SER A 776 -32.96 -2.37 8.37
C SER A 776 -32.14 -3.52 7.80
N ARG A 777 -31.46 -4.28 8.66
CA ARG A 777 -30.71 -5.50 8.29
C ARG A 777 -30.81 -6.56 9.36
N GLU A 778 -30.51 -7.79 8.99
CA GLU A 778 -30.34 -8.91 9.90
C GLU A 778 -28.88 -9.08 10.30
N PHE A 779 -28.60 -9.16 11.60
CA PHE A 779 -27.33 -9.68 12.11
C PHE A 779 -27.50 -11.09 12.64
N GLN A 780 -26.68 -12.01 12.16
CA GLN A 780 -26.59 -13.38 12.66
C GLN A 780 -25.38 -13.47 13.59
N ILE A 781 -25.64 -13.60 14.88
CA ILE A 781 -24.60 -13.60 15.91
C ILE A 781 -24.17 -15.04 16.14
N VAL A 782 -22.86 -15.30 16.05
CA VAL A 782 -22.21 -16.58 16.28
C VAL A 782 -21.16 -16.40 17.37
N LEU A 783 -21.39 -17.02 18.53
CA LEU A 783 -20.38 -17.11 19.57
C LEU A 783 -19.47 -18.29 19.25
N VAL A 784 -18.19 -18.02 18.95
CA VAL A 784 -17.20 -19.05 18.64
C VAL A 784 -16.80 -19.75 19.94
N GLY A 785 -16.97 -21.05 20.01
CA GLY A 785 -16.73 -21.88 21.19
C GLY A 785 -16.03 -23.19 20.85
N THR A 786 -15.91 -24.06 21.83
CA THR A 786 -15.20 -25.34 21.74
C THR A 786 -15.90 -26.40 20.88
N ASP A 787 -17.10 -26.14 20.42
CA ASP A 787 -17.82 -27.02 19.50
C ASP A 787 -17.42 -26.68 18.08
N GLU A 788 -16.93 -27.66 17.35
CA GLU A 788 -16.40 -27.54 15.98
C GLU A 788 -17.30 -26.66 15.09
N LEU A 789 -16.73 -25.59 14.49
CA LEU A 789 -17.43 -24.69 13.55
C LEU A 789 -17.93 -25.43 12.28
N GLU A 790 -17.46 -26.68 12.05
CA GLU A 790 -17.92 -27.57 10.98
C GLU A 790 -19.22 -28.28 11.31
N SER A 791 -19.56 -28.45 12.59
CA SER A 791 -20.92 -28.86 13.04
C SER A 791 -21.71 -27.56 13.23
N GLU A 792 -23.00 -27.52 12.87
CA GLU A 792 -23.86 -26.35 13.05
C GLU A 792 -23.61 -25.67 14.41
N PRO A 793 -23.20 -24.36 14.41
CA PRO A 793 -22.82 -23.70 15.67
C PRO A 793 -23.96 -23.71 16.64
N THR A 794 -23.71 -24.20 17.86
CA THR A 794 -24.72 -24.43 18.89
C THR A 794 -25.40 -23.16 19.40
N GLN A 795 -24.87 -21.99 19.11
CA GLN A 795 -25.45 -20.68 19.48
C GLN A 795 -25.47 -19.70 18.31
N ARG A 796 -26.47 -19.81 17.44
CA ARG A 796 -26.81 -18.79 16.45
C ARG A 796 -28.02 -18.00 16.94
N ARG A 797 -27.92 -16.67 16.92
CA ARG A 797 -29.02 -15.76 17.24
C ARG A 797 -29.16 -14.69 16.17
N SER A 798 -30.33 -14.62 15.56
CA SER A 798 -30.64 -13.57 14.59
C SER A 798 -31.36 -12.41 15.26
N ILE A 799 -30.98 -11.19 14.87
CA ILE A 799 -31.63 -9.95 15.30
C ILE A 799 -31.81 -9.00 14.10
N VAL A 800 -32.90 -8.27 14.11
CA VAL A 800 -33.16 -7.20 13.12
C VAL A 800 -32.71 -5.88 13.72
N TYR A 801 -31.85 -5.18 13.03
CA TYR A 801 -31.32 -3.87 13.41
C TYR A 801 -31.84 -2.79 12.45
N SER A 802 -32.45 -1.75 13.01
CA SER A 802 -33.07 -0.63 12.26
C SER A 802 -32.41 0.74 12.54
N GLY A 803 -31.16 0.74 12.99
CA GLY A 803 -30.40 1.96 13.27
C GLY A 803 -30.47 2.43 14.72
N THR A 804 -31.31 1.82 15.57
CA THR A 804 -31.44 2.17 16.99
C THR A 804 -30.61 1.21 17.84
N ALA A 805 -29.94 1.74 18.87
CA ALA A 805 -29.13 0.94 19.78
C ALA A 805 -29.94 -0.19 20.41
N GLN A 806 -29.35 -1.38 20.48
CA GLN A 806 -29.92 -2.56 21.12
C GLN A 806 -28.84 -3.46 21.67
N THR A 807 -29.17 -4.23 22.73
CA THR A 807 -28.26 -5.17 23.36
C THR A 807 -28.88 -6.56 23.37
N VAL A 808 -28.08 -7.58 23.09
CA VAL A 808 -28.46 -8.99 23.03
C VAL A 808 -27.62 -9.76 24.02
N SER A 809 -28.27 -10.50 24.91
CA SER A 809 -27.59 -11.44 25.81
C SER A 809 -27.37 -12.78 25.10
N LEU A 810 -26.15 -13.30 25.15
CA LEU A 810 -25.79 -14.65 24.68
C LEU A 810 -25.50 -15.60 25.83
N SER A 811 -25.70 -15.18 27.10
CA SER A 811 -25.59 -16.08 28.22
C SER A 811 -26.61 -17.24 28.08
N GLU A 812 -26.20 -18.46 28.32
CA GLU A 812 -27.07 -19.64 28.42
C GLU A 812 -28.23 -19.35 29.40
N ARG A 813 -29.46 -19.62 28.99
CA ARG A 813 -30.59 -19.68 29.90
C ARG A 813 -30.70 -21.07 30.50
#